data_247eb75eff9feefeb41287e1fb554df3
#
_entry.id   247eb75eff9feefeb41287e1fb554df3
#
_cell.length_a   1.000
_cell.length_b   1.000
_cell.length_c   1.000
_cell.angle_alpha   90.00
_cell.angle_beta   90.00
_cell.angle_gamma   90.00
#
_symmetry.space_group_name_H-M   'P 1'
#
loop_
_entity.id
_entity.type
_entity.pdbx_description
1 polymer ?
#
loop_
_entity_poly.entity_id
_entity_poly.type
_entity_poly.pdbx_seq_one_letter_code
_entity_poly.pdbx_strand_id
1 'polypeptide(L)'
;MMRWWWFGPAATKPEITRELEQMKAAGIGGVEIAHLYALMLDDPATGFHNTPFLSEEHLAALRFAAQEAKRLGLRVDVTLGSGWPFGGPEIPVTEAAGKLRVEALAVNPGATSAQAPFVDAGEEMLAAFLVRDRSMQDMATAEPMALPVAGWFTIPAAAEPRTLICFLSSRSGMMVKRPAVGAAGFVLDHYDKAAIEQHLHAVGDRLLSAFGDQPPYAVFSDSLEDYGSDWSPALLAEFQRRRGYDLRPHLLALVKDVGPETAAIRHDWGRTLTEMADENFLAPMHAWAAEHHTLLRSQTYGFPPVTLSSNRLADLPEGEGKATFQMWREFSDTRWAASAGHLFHRPVISSETWTWLHSPAFRATPLDMKAEADLHFLQGINQLVGHGWPYSPPQAGEPGWRMYAAGALNAHNPWWAAMPDLTRYLQRVSFALRQGQPANDVALLLPNDDVWAGFSAGFQKHASPTSALGFDESGSNVSVDESMDKYLGKQAIAQVLDAGFNLDFIDADAIDSVGLPYKALILPGIDRLPVATYEKILDFARRGGIVIATRRLPATAPGFLHAQEESARLREISQTLFHGEGATGHFVEDERGLGSALAKYATPDMTLAPRTPEIGFIHRKLAEGDLYFVANTSNETKQVQAHFRDAARHVELWDAFSGEASGLADPQKIELDLAPYESRLIFFSDGAKAALPQPKRRENVVMDLSRQWQVTFGETGAVTQMDRLTSWTDDAKTQFFSGLATYRKSFELPQSALHTGARLFLDFGAGTPQELPSPPGETNMKAYLDAPIREAARVYVNGKSAGIVWRPPYRVEVTGLVHEGANEVRIAVGNTAINELAGQRLPDYRLLWDRYGKLFEPQGMQNLHPLPSGILGSVRLVETEK
;
A
#
# COMPACT_ATOMS: atom_id res chain seq x y z
N MET A 1 1.79 2.60 -13.38
CA MET A 1 1.70 4.07 -13.45
C MET A 1 2.68 4.67 -12.45
N MET A 2 2.84 6.02 -12.46
CA MET A 2 3.74 6.69 -11.54
C MET A 2 3.03 7.91 -10.95
N ARG A 3 3.01 8.07 -9.61
CA ARG A 3 2.60 9.32 -8.97
C ARG A 3 3.65 10.37 -9.27
N TRP A 4 3.24 11.46 -9.87
CA TRP A 4 4.09 12.55 -10.34
C TRP A 4 3.84 13.79 -9.49
N TRP A 5 4.75 14.03 -8.55
CA TRP A 5 4.60 15.11 -7.60
C TRP A 5 5.05 16.45 -8.17
N TRP A 6 4.15 17.38 -8.20
CA TRP A 6 4.42 18.77 -8.55
C TRP A 6 4.60 19.58 -7.27
N PHE A 7 5.85 19.82 -6.89
CA PHE A 7 6.19 20.58 -5.73
C PHE A 7 6.05 22.08 -6.00
N GLY A 8 5.31 22.81 -5.10
CA GLY A 8 4.99 24.23 -5.28
C GLY A 8 4.29 24.53 -6.61
N PRO A 9 3.56 23.58 -7.22
CA PRO A 9 3.23 23.38 -8.64
C PRO A 9 4.10 24.17 -9.63
N ALA A 10 5.43 24.15 -9.45
CA ALA A 10 6.39 24.90 -10.24
C ALA A 10 6.73 24.26 -11.61
N ALA A 11 5.77 23.53 -12.18
CA ALA A 11 5.98 22.71 -13.38
C ALA A 11 5.94 23.57 -14.65
N THR A 12 7.04 23.57 -15.43
CA THR A 12 7.16 24.31 -16.69
C THR A 12 6.95 23.42 -17.90
N LYS A 13 6.44 23.98 -19.00
CA LYS A 13 6.17 23.21 -20.23
C LYS A 13 7.37 22.42 -20.76
N PRO A 14 8.59 22.94 -20.85
CA PRO A 14 9.74 22.18 -21.32
C PRO A 14 10.04 20.97 -20.44
N GLU A 15 9.96 21.13 -19.12
CA GLU A 15 10.25 20.07 -18.17
C GLU A 15 9.11 19.03 -18.10
N ILE A 16 7.86 19.46 -18.23
CA ILE A 16 6.70 18.54 -18.39
C ILE A 16 6.93 17.63 -19.60
N THR A 17 7.28 18.17 -20.75
CA THR A 17 7.56 17.37 -21.95
C THR A 17 8.74 16.44 -21.71
N ARG A 18 9.85 16.93 -21.16
CA ARG A 18 11.05 16.13 -20.88
C ARG A 18 10.75 14.93 -19.96
N GLU A 19 10.06 15.16 -18.85
CA GLU A 19 9.79 14.10 -17.87
C GLU A 19 8.80 13.07 -18.42
N LEU A 20 7.72 13.50 -19.12
CA LEU A 20 6.77 12.59 -19.74
C LEU A 20 7.42 11.73 -20.85
N GLU A 21 8.35 12.30 -21.64
CA GLU A 21 9.11 11.54 -22.63
C GLU A 21 10.05 10.53 -21.98
N GLN A 22 10.70 10.88 -20.86
CA GLN A 22 11.50 9.94 -20.07
C GLN A 22 10.65 8.81 -19.47
N MET A 23 9.47 9.11 -18.93
CA MET A 23 8.52 8.11 -18.43
C MET A 23 8.07 7.16 -19.56
N LYS A 24 7.71 7.72 -20.71
CA LYS A 24 7.32 6.92 -21.90
C LYS A 24 8.44 6.02 -22.38
N ALA A 25 9.66 6.54 -22.49
CA ALA A 25 10.84 5.78 -22.88
C ALA A 25 11.17 4.65 -21.91
N ALA A 26 10.89 4.86 -20.61
CA ALA A 26 11.01 3.84 -19.58
C ALA A 26 9.86 2.80 -19.59
N GLY A 27 8.84 2.95 -20.41
CA GLY A 27 7.70 2.04 -20.49
C GLY A 27 6.63 2.28 -19.42
N ILE A 28 6.63 3.42 -18.74
CA ILE A 28 5.58 3.79 -17.79
C ILE A 28 4.30 4.11 -18.60
N GLY A 29 3.18 3.51 -18.22
CA GLY A 29 1.92 3.60 -18.97
C GLY A 29 1.05 4.82 -18.65
N GLY A 30 1.37 5.58 -17.60
CA GLY A 30 0.61 6.77 -17.22
C GLY A 30 1.13 7.39 -15.95
N VAL A 31 0.57 8.55 -15.62
CA VAL A 31 0.91 9.34 -14.44
C VAL A 31 -0.34 9.65 -13.62
N GLU A 32 -0.15 9.82 -12.32
CA GLU A 32 -1.07 10.49 -11.42
C GLU A 32 -0.44 11.82 -11.03
N ILE A 33 -1.08 12.93 -11.36
CA ILE A 33 -0.56 14.25 -11.00
C ILE A 33 -1.05 14.60 -9.58
N ALA A 34 -0.08 14.78 -8.67
CA ALA A 34 -0.31 15.17 -7.29
C ALA A 34 0.40 16.48 -6.96
N HIS A 35 -0.29 17.39 -6.28
CA HIS A 35 0.16 18.77 -6.00
C HIS A 35 0.62 18.88 -4.55
N LEU A 36 1.88 19.25 -4.32
CA LEU A 36 2.51 19.25 -3.01
C LEU A 36 3.18 20.58 -2.69
N TYR A 37 3.63 20.68 -1.45
CA TYR A 37 4.36 21.80 -0.86
C TYR A 37 5.58 22.24 -1.67
N ALA A 38 6.04 23.48 -1.44
CA ALA A 38 7.21 24.02 -2.11
C ALA A 38 8.51 23.45 -1.51
N LEU A 39 9.47 23.07 -2.37
CA LEU A 39 10.81 22.63 -1.98
C LEU A 39 11.89 23.69 -2.19
N MET A 40 11.54 24.83 -2.80
CA MET A 40 12.41 25.97 -3.00
C MET A 40 11.60 27.26 -2.91
N LEU A 41 12.20 28.34 -2.43
CA LEU A 41 11.57 29.66 -2.47
C LEU A 41 11.68 30.26 -3.88
N ASP A 42 10.79 31.21 -4.18
CA ASP A 42 10.86 31.98 -5.42
C ASP A 42 12.21 32.67 -5.56
N ASP A 43 12.80 32.57 -6.72
CA ASP A 43 14.11 33.16 -7.04
C ASP A 43 14.05 33.91 -8.37
N PRO A 44 13.88 35.23 -8.33
CA PRO A 44 13.86 36.04 -9.54
C PRO A 44 15.17 36.00 -10.36
N ALA A 45 16.30 35.65 -9.73
CA ALA A 45 17.59 35.60 -10.43
C ALA A 45 17.69 34.40 -11.38
N THR A 46 17.05 33.28 -11.02
CA THR A 46 16.98 32.07 -11.85
C THR A 46 15.67 31.96 -12.61
N GLY A 47 14.69 32.84 -12.32
CA GLY A 47 13.33 32.76 -12.86
C GLY A 47 12.46 31.66 -12.26
N PHE A 48 12.89 31.03 -11.17
CA PHE A 48 12.09 30.03 -10.47
C PHE A 48 10.99 30.69 -9.64
N HIS A 49 9.76 30.20 -9.77
CA HIS A 49 8.65 30.60 -8.90
C HIS A 49 7.71 29.42 -8.63
N ASN A 50 7.12 29.42 -7.46
CA ASN A 50 6.05 28.49 -7.08
C ASN A 50 4.73 29.04 -7.61
N THR A 51 3.94 28.15 -8.23
CA THR A 51 2.65 28.52 -8.82
C THR A 51 1.53 28.23 -7.82
N PRO A 52 0.70 29.19 -7.44
CA PRO A 52 -0.42 28.90 -6.52
C PRO A 52 -1.37 27.85 -7.10
N PHE A 53 -1.77 26.91 -6.24
CA PHE A 53 -2.71 25.85 -6.60
C PHE A 53 -4.02 26.46 -7.15
N LEU A 54 -4.55 25.87 -8.22
CA LEU A 54 -5.72 26.35 -8.95
C LEU A 54 -5.62 27.75 -9.57
N SER A 55 -4.44 28.40 -9.61
CA SER A 55 -4.27 29.60 -10.41
C SER A 55 -4.41 29.30 -11.91
N GLU A 56 -4.66 30.32 -12.74
CA GLU A 56 -4.73 30.15 -14.20
C GLU A 56 -3.44 29.59 -14.78
N GLU A 57 -2.28 29.95 -14.20
CA GLU A 57 -0.97 29.43 -14.59
C GLU A 57 -0.85 27.93 -14.27
N HIS A 58 -1.27 27.52 -13.05
CA HIS A 58 -1.31 26.11 -12.67
C HIS A 58 -2.24 25.30 -13.59
N LEU A 59 -3.46 25.76 -13.82
CA LEU A 59 -4.41 25.11 -14.72
C LEU A 59 -3.90 25.04 -16.17
N ALA A 60 -3.16 26.05 -16.62
CA ALA A 60 -2.53 26.03 -17.94
C ALA A 60 -1.39 24.99 -18.03
N ALA A 61 -0.61 24.81 -16.95
CA ALA A 61 0.40 23.75 -16.87
C ALA A 61 -0.24 22.35 -16.86
N LEU A 62 -1.32 22.18 -16.08
CA LEU A 62 -2.08 20.93 -16.02
C LEU A 62 -2.69 20.57 -17.38
N ARG A 63 -3.30 21.55 -18.08
CA ARG A 63 -3.80 21.37 -19.45
C ARG A 63 -2.71 20.97 -20.41
N PHE A 64 -1.54 21.58 -20.32
CA PHE A 64 -0.40 21.23 -21.14
C PHE A 64 0.09 19.80 -20.86
N ALA A 65 0.19 19.41 -19.60
CA ALA A 65 0.58 18.06 -19.20
C ALA A 65 -0.40 17.00 -19.74
N ALA A 66 -1.71 17.26 -19.68
CA ALA A 66 -2.73 16.39 -20.25
C ALA A 66 -2.58 16.23 -21.77
N GLN A 67 -2.30 17.33 -22.50
CA GLN A 67 -2.07 17.33 -23.94
C GLN A 67 -0.80 16.54 -24.32
N GLU A 68 0.30 16.74 -23.60
CA GLU A 68 1.56 16.03 -23.82
C GLU A 68 1.43 14.54 -23.49
N ALA A 69 0.79 14.19 -22.36
CA ALA A 69 0.51 12.80 -22.02
C ALA A 69 -0.31 12.11 -23.12
N LYS A 70 -1.34 12.79 -23.65
CA LYS A 70 -2.12 12.27 -24.78
C LYS A 70 -1.27 12.10 -26.04
N ARG A 71 -0.41 13.09 -26.37
CA ARG A 71 0.53 12.99 -27.53
C ARG A 71 1.41 11.76 -27.42
N LEU A 72 1.83 11.41 -26.20
CA LEU A 72 2.70 10.28 -25.91
C LEU A 72 1.93 8.96 -25.70
N GLY A 73 0.58 8.99 -25.66
CA GLY A 73 -0.26 7.83 -25.35
C GLY A 73 -0.08 7.35 -23.90
N LEU A 74 0.03 8.29 -22.97
CA LEU A 74 0.08 8.06 -21.53
C LEU A 74 -1.29 8.33 -20.90
N ARG A 75 -1.71 7.49 -19.99
CA ARG A 75 -2.86 7.72 -19.12
C ARG A 75 -2.56 8.83 -18.13
N VAL A 76 -3.56 9.65 -17.80
CA VAL A 76 -3.47 10.67 -16.75
C VAL A 76 -4.59 10.43 -15.73
N ASP A 77 -4.20 10.34 -14.47
CA ASP A 77 -5.07 10.47 -13.30
C ASP A 77 -4.69 11.78 -12.58
N VAL A 78 -5.61 12.33 -11.81
CA VAL A 78 -5.37 13.54 -11.02
C VAL A 78 -5.92 13.40 -9.62
N THR A 79 -5.13 13.79 -8.63
CA THR A 79 -5.58 13.87 -7.22
C THR A 79 -6.59 14.99 -7.07
N LEU A 80 -7.75 14.72 -6.43
CA LEU A 80 -8.83 15.69 -6.20
C LEU A 80 -8.53 16.69 -5.07
N GLY A 81 -7.29 17.16 -5.00
CA GLY A 81 -6.87 18.07 -3.97
C GLY A 81 -5.40 18.43 -4.07
N SER A 82 -4.89 19.02 -3.02
CA SER A 82 -3.48 19.29 -2.85
C SER A 82 -3.03 18.86 -1.47
N GLY A 83 -2.10 17.91 -1.40
CA GLY A 83 -1.83 17.16 -0.17
C GLY A 83 -2.95 16.19 0.17
N TRP A 84 -3.05 15.77 1.43
CA TRP A 84 -4.07 14.85 1.94
C TRP A 84 -4.30 15.02 3.46
N PRO A 85 -5.47 14.59 4.04
CA PRO A 85 -6.73 14.30 3.36
C PRO A 85 -7.34 15.55 2.70
N PHE A 86 -8.54 15.42 2.10
CA PHE A 86 -9.19 16.52 1.40
C PHE A 86 -9.54 17.69 2.31
N GLY A 87 -9.44 18.88 1.74
CA GLY A 87 -9.66 20.15 2.39
C GLY A 87 -8.94 21.26 1.67
N GLY A 88 -8.93 22.44 2.27
CA GLY A 88 -8.29 23.61 1.69
C GLY A 88 -8.83 24.92 2.26
N PRO A 89 -8.43 26.05 1.67
CA PRO A 89 -8.86 27.38 2.14
C PRO A 89 -10.37 27.64 1.96
N GLU A 90 -11.04 26.86 1.14
CA GLU A 90 -12.49 26.91 0.91
C GLU A 90 -13.30 26.31 2.07
N ILE A 91 -12.68 25.55 2.96
CA ILE A 91 -13.36 24.85 4.06
C ILE A 91 -13.44 25.78 5.29
N PRO A 92 -14.62 26.29 5.64
CA PRO A 92 -14.80 27.07 6.86
C PRO A 92 -14.73 26.17 8.10
N VAL A 93 -14.46 26.75 9.27
CA VAL A 93 -14.39 26.01 10.54
C VAL A 93 -15.66 25.20 10.84
N THR A 94 -16.82 25.64 10.35
CA THR A 94 -18.11 24.96 10.53
C THR A 94 -18.24 23.66 9.73
N GLU A 95 -17.44 23.49 8.68
CA GLU A 95 -17.40 22.33 7.79
C GLU A 95 -16.08 21.55 7.91
N ALA A 96 -15.22 21.97 8.85
CA ALA A 96 -13.97 21.27 9.14
C ALA A 96 -14.22 19.97 9.92
N ALA A 97 -13.30 19.04 9.81
CA ALA A 97 -13.32 17.74 10.47
C ALA A 97 -13.72 17.81 11.94
N GLY A 98 -14.69 16.98 12.30
CA GLY A 98 -15.33 17.01 13.63
C GLY A 98 -14.67 16.05 14.63
N LYS A 99 -14.80 16.36 15.91
CA LYS A 99 -14.27 15.61 17.02
C LYS A 99 -15.14 15.68 18.26
N LEU A 100 -15.27 14.57 18.99
CA LEU A 100 -15.85 14.55 20.32
C LEU A 100 -14.80 15.00 21.34
N ARG A 101 -14.91 16.25 21.79
CA ARG A 101 -14.07 16.78 22.87
C ARG A 101 -14.63 16.41 24.23
N VAL A 102 -13.81 15.75 25.06
CA VAL A 102 -14.23 15.26 26.37
C VAL A 102 -13.32 15.83 27.45
N GLU A 103 -13.88 16.66 28.34
CA GLU A 103 -13.14 17.28 29.43
C GLU A 103 -13.59 16.76 30.78
N ALA A 104 -12.62 16.46 31.63
CA ALA A 104 -12.84 16.05 33.01
C ALA A 104 -12.42 17.17 33.99
N LEU A 105 -13.40 17.74 34.69
CA LEU A 105 -13.21 18.84 35.64
C LEU A 105 -13.30 18.35 37.05
N ALA A 106 -12.29 18.69 37.90
CA ALA A 106 -12.30 18.34 39.31
C ALA A 106 -13.33 19.21 40.07
N VAL A 107 -14.23 18.56 40.81
CA VAL A 107 -15.20 19.20 41.70
C VAL A 107 -14.77 18.97 43.16
N ASN A 108 -14.41 20.05 43.86
CA ASN A 108 -13.96 19.98 45.24
C ASN A 108 -15.10 19.63 46.23
N PRO A 109 -14.80 19.02 47.36
CA PRO A 109 -15.79 18.82 48.45
C PRO A 109 -16.51 20.11 48.80
N GLY A 110 -17.82 20.03 48.98
CA GLY A 110 -18.68 21.17 49.33
C GLY A 110 -18.98 22.15 48.20
N ALA A 111 -18.39 21.98 47.01
CA ALA A 111 -18.71 22.85 45.89
C ALA A 111 -20.19 22.70 45.47
N THR A 112 -20.84 23.80 45.22
CA THR A 112 -22.23 23.88 44.73
C THR A 112 -22.33 24.41 43.31
N SER A 113 -21.18 24.77 42.71
CA SER A 113 -21.08 25.19 41.31
C SER A 113 -19.71 24.76 40.74
N ALA A 114 -19.66 24.59 39.44
CA ALA A 114 -18.44 24.39 38.68
C ALA A 114 -18.48 25.22 37.39
N GLN A 115 -17.34 25.80 37.01
CA GLN A 115 -17.24 26.52 35.74
C GLN A 115 -17.25 25.51 34.57
N ALA A 116 -18.02 25.76 33.56
CA ALA A 116 -18.05 24.95 32.34
C ALA A 116 -16.78 25.15 31.53
N PRO A 117 -16.37 24.14 30.71
CA PRO A 117 -15.34 24.33 29.70
C PRO A 117 -15.67 25.52 28.81
N PHE A 118 -14.63 26.16 28.30
CA PHE A 118 -14.79 27.16 27.27
C PHE A 118 -15.31 26.49 25.97
N VAL A 119 -16.29 27.12 25.32
CA VAL A 119 -16.88 26.66 24.07
C VAL A 119 -16.43 27.60 22.96
N ASP A 120 -15.64 27.09 22.03
CA ASP A 120 -15.14 27.85 20.91
C ASP A 120 -16.18 28.01 19.78
N ALA A 121 -15.86 28.85 18.79
CA ALA A 121 -16.71 28.98 17.59
C ALA A 121 -16.80 27.63 16.85
N GLY A 122 -18.02 27.18 16.57
CA GLY A 122 -18.30 25.90 15.93
C GLY A 122 -18.37 24.71 16.89
N GLU A 123 -18.28 24.94 18.20
CA GLU A 123 -18.49 23.92 19.23
C GLU A 123 -19.87 24.01 19.87
N GLU A 124 -20.35 22.88 20.36
CA GLU A 124 -21.63 22.79 21.11
C GLU A 124 -21.46 21.81 22.29
N MET A 125 -21.91 22.17 23.47
CA MET A 125 -21.95 21.25 24.60
C MET A 125 -23.16 20.32 24.47
N LEU A 126 -22.88 19.03 24.45
CA LEU A 126 -23.85 17.96 24.19
C LEU A 126 -24.45 17.38 25.46
N ALA A 127 -23.60 17.12 26.46
CA ALA A 127 -24.01 16.54 27.74
C ALA A 127 -22.90 16.74 28.80
N ALA A 128 -23.28 16.58 30.06
CA ALA A 128 -22.34 16.49 31.17
C ALA A 128 -22.79 15.44 32.19
N PHE A 129 -21.83 14.83 32.87
CA PHE A 129 -22.06 13.79 33.87
C PHE A 129 -21.21 14.06 35.10
N LEU A 130 -21.80 13.92 36.28
CA LEU A 130 -21.12 14.04 37.56
C LEU A 130 -20.79 12.65 38.12
N VAL A 131 -19.51 12.32 38.18
CA VAL A 131 -19.01 11.04 38.71
C VAL A 131 -18.60 11.23 40.16
N ARG A 132 -18.99 10.32 41.05
CA ARG A 132 -18.71 10.40 42.52
C ARG A 132 -17.25 10.19 42.87
N ASP A 133 -16.45 9.72 41.94
CA ASP A 133 -15.04 9.41 42.17
C ASP A 133 -14.12 10.31 41.33
N ARG A 134 -13.07 10.83 42.01
CA ARG A 134 -12.05 11.64 41.35
C ARG A 134 -11.17 10.82 40.38
N SER A 135 -11.01 9.53 40.62
CA SER A 135 -10.23 8.62 39.80
C SER A 135 -10.99 8.13 38.57
N MET A 136 -12.29 8.40 38.52
CA MET A 136 -13.16 7.92 37.39
C MET A 136 -13.13 6.39 37.25
N GLN A 137 -13.02 5.65 38.33
CA GLN A 137 -13.04 4.18 38.35
C GLN A 137 -14.46 3.62 38.37
N ASP A 138 -15.41 4.29 39.03
CA ASP A 138 -16.79 3.84 39.14
C ASP A 138 -17.71 4.72 38.30
N MET A 139 -17.70 4.45 36.99
CA MET A 139 -18.54 5.16 36.01
C MET A 139 -20.02 4.83 36.13
N ALA A 140 -20.39 3.73 36.79
CA ALA A 140 -21.78 3.38 37.08
C ALA A 140 -22.46 4.35 38.08
N THR A 141 -21.68 5.18 38.78
CA THR A 141 -22.20 6.24 39.66
C THR A 141 -22.41 7.58 38.95
N ALA A 142 -22.17 7.67 37.67
CA ALA A 142 -22.31 8.92 36.92
C ALA A 142 -23.77 9.37 36.82
N GLU A 143 -24.02 10.60 37.24
CA GLU A 143 -25.35 11.23 37.21
C GLU A 143 -25.39 12.27 36.06
N PRO A 144 -26.39 12.25 35.17
CA PRO A 144 -26.51 13.27 34.12
C PRO A 144 -26.79 14.64 34.77
N MET A 145 -26.12 15.66 34.22
CA MET A 145 -26.24 17.02 34.70
C MET A 145 -26.98 17.88 33.68
N ALA A 146 -27.80 18.84 34.18
CA ALA A 146 -28.34 19.90 33.33
C ALA A 146 -27.17 20.69 32.69
N LEU A 147 -27.37 21.16 31.45
CA LEU A 147 -26.35 21.99 30.80
C LEU A 147 -26.12 23.31 31.56
N PRO A 148 -24.91 23.90 31.46
CA PRO A 148 -24.55 25.07 32.24
C PRO A 148 -25.37 26.28 31.85
N VAL A 149 -25.71 27.12 32.83
CA VAL A 149 -26.36 28.42 32.64
C VAL A 149 -25.30 29.50 32.85
N ALA A 150 -25.18 30.44 31.91
CA ALA A 150 -24.17 31.50 31.95
C ALA A 150 -22.73 31.01 32.24
N GLY A 151 -22.36 29.83 31.72
CA GLY A 151 -21.04 29.24 31.87
C GLY A 151 -20.81 28.49 33.20
N TRP A 152 -21.85 28.24 34.02
CA TRP A 152 -21.76 27.57 35.30
C TRP A 152 -22.72 26.39 35.42
N PHE A 153 -22.21 25.27 35.92
CA PHE A 153 -23.02 24.14 36.36
C PHE A 153 -23.45 24.35 37.82
N THR A 154 -24.71 24.01 38.12
CA THR A 154 -25.18 23.83 39.49
C THR A 154 -24.83 22.41 39.93
N ILE A 155 -24.00 22.27 40.98
CA ILE A 155 -23.53 20.99 41.48
C ILE A 155 -24.20 20.66 42.80
N PRO A 156 -24.81 19.48 43.00
CA PRO A 156 -25.30 19.07 44.32
C PRO A 156 -24.15 19.06 45.31
N ALA A 157 -24.32 19.61 46.52
CA ALA A 157 -23.28 19.60 47.56
C ALA A 157 -22.98 18.17 48.01
N ALA A 158 -21.69 17.85 48.16
CA ALA A 158 -21.23 16.55 48.73
C ALA A 158 -19.91 16.72 49.47
N ALA A 159 -19.67 15.84 50.44
CA ALA A 159 -18.47 15.85 51.27
C ALA A 159 -17.23 15.28 50.52
N GLU A 160 -17.50 14.45 49.48
CA GLU A 160 -16.45 13.75 48.74
C GLU A 160 -16.07 14.52 47.45
N PRO A 161 -14.82 14.41 47.01
CA PRO A 161 -14.39 14.96 45.76
C PRO A 161 -15.04 14.20 44.58
N ARG A 162 -15.40 14.92 43.51
CA ARG A 162 -16.09 14.36 42.30
C ARG A 162 -15.43 14.85 41.04
N THR A 163 -15.81 14.25 39.93
CA THR A 163 -15.40 14.69 38.58
C THR A 163 -16.64 15.01 37.75
N LEU A 164 -16.64 16.18 37.14
CA LEU A 164 -17.63 16.57 36.15
C LEU A 164 -17.02 16.31 34.76
N ILE A 165 -17.65 15.41 33.99
CA ILE A 165 -17.21 15.06 32.62
C ILE A 165 -18.15 15.78 31.65
N CYS A 166 -17.60 16.61 30.77
CA CYS A 166 -18.30 17.40 29.78
C CYS A 166 -17.98 16.87 28.35
N PHE A 167 -19.01 16.70 27.56
CA PHE A 167 -18.95 16.28 26.18
C PHE A 167 -19.33 17.43 25.26
N LEU A 168 -18.45 17.73 24.29
CA LEU A 168 -18.67 18.81 23.33
C LEU A 168 -18.50 18.26 21.89
N SER A 169 -19.45 18.62 21.03
CA SER A 169 -19.23 18.56 19.60
C SER A 169 -18.20 19.62 19.23
N SER A 170 -17.05 19.22 18.73
CA SER A 170 -15.91 20.09 18.49
C SER A 170 -15.31 19.84 17.10
N ARG A 171 -14.22 20.53 16.81
CA ARG A 171 -13.46 20.35 15.57
C ARG A 171 -12.08 19.76 15.88
N SER A 172 -11.59 18.91 15.00
CA SER A 172 -10.24 18.31 15.14
C SER A 172 -9.16 19.39 15.04
N GLY A 173 -9.43 20.46 14.29
CA GLY A 173 -8.44 21.48 13.95
C GLY A 173 -7.37 20.99 12.97
N MET A 174 -7.54 19.80 12.43
CA MET A 174 -6.60 19.22 11.49
C MET A 174 -6.52 20.04 10.21
N MET A 175 -5.29 20.30 9.78
CA MET A 175 -4.99 20.96 8.52
C MET A 175 -4.58 19.91 7.48
N VAL A 176 -4.87 20.18 6.21
CA VAL A 176 -4.36 19.38 5.09
C VAL A 176 -2.85 19.20 5.22
N LYS A 177 -2.37 17.98 5.06
CA LYS A 177 -0.93 17.67 5.08
C LYS A 177 -0.29 18.04 3.74
N ARG A 178 0.88 18.64 3.81
CA ARG A 178 1.74 18.89 2.62
C ARG A 178 1.06 19.64 1.46
N PRO A 179 0.19 20.65 1.73
CA PRO A 179 -0.52 21.36 0.68
C PRO A 179 0.43 22.21 -0.15
N ALA A 180 0.13 22.36 -1.42
CA ALA A 180 0.79 23.30 -2.33
C ALA A 180 0.58 24.75 -1.88
N VAL A 181 1.34 25.66 -2.47
CA VAL A 181 1.17 27.10 -2.22
C VAL A 181 -0.26 27.52 -2.56
N GLY A 182 -0.92 28.18 -1.61
CA GLY A 182 -2.31 28.64 -1.74
C GLY A 182 -3.38 27.56 -1.44
N ALA A 183 -3.01 26.33 -1.11
CA ALA A 183 -3.94 25.24 -0.81
C ALA A 183 -4.06 24.90 0.69
N ALA A 184 -3.37 25.63 1.57
CA ALA A 184 -3.43 25.36 3.00
C ALA A 184 -4.79 25.73 3.59
N GLY A 185 -5.41 24.80 4.32
CA GLY A 185 -6.70 24.98 4.95
C GLY A 185 -7.06 23.80 5.84
N PHE A 186 -8.26 23.84 6.42
CA PHE A 186 -8.77 22.73 7.23
C PHE A 186 -9.07 21.50 6.39
N VAL A 187 -8.87 20.32 6.99
CA VAL A 187 -9.45 19.07 6.49
C VAL A 187 -10.98 19.17 6.61
N LEU A 188 -11.70 18.77 5.59
CA LEU A 188 -13.17 18.79 5.57
C LEU A 188 -13.79 17.71 6.47
N ASP A 189 -15.02 17.93 6.92
CA ASP A 189 -15.80 16.91 7.66
C ASP A 189 -16.26 15.80 6.70
N HIS A 190 -15.61 14.64 6.78
CA HIS A 190 -15.93 13.46 5.97
C HIS A 190 -17.31 12.84 6.27
N TYR A 191 -17.99 13.30 7.32
CA TYR A 191 -19.35 12.89 7.64
C TYR A 191 -20.41 13.88 7.18
N ASP A 192 -20.00 15.02 6.60
CA ASP A 192 -20.88 16.06 6.10
C ASP A 192 -20.88 16.11 4.57
N LYS A 193 -22.01 15.74 3.97
CA LYS A 193 -22.19 15.75 2.52
C LYS A 193 -21.96 17.13 1.90
N ALA A 194 -22.36 18.19 2.58
CA ALA A 194 -22.20 19.55 2.06
C ALA A 194 -20.72 19.93 1.96
N ALA A 195 -19.88 19.49 2.92
CA ALA A 195 -18.46 19.77 2.92
C ALA A 195 -17.75 19.15 1.71
N ILE A 196 -18.04 17.88 1.38
CA ILE A 196 -17.43 17.23 0.19
C ILE A 196 -17.99 17.81 -1.11
N GLU A 197 -19.29 18.10 -1.21
CA GLU A 197 -19.86 18.72 -2.41
C GLU A 197 -19.25 20.11 -2.67
N GLN A 198 -19.05 20.92 -1.63
CA GLN A 198 -18.34 22.19 -1.73
C GLN A 198 -16.91 22.03 -2.24
N HIS A 199 -16.16 21.05 -1.70
CA HIS A 199 -14.79 20.74 -2.14
C HIS A 199 -14.77 20.30 -3.60
N LEU A 200 -15.67 19.41 -4.01
CA LEU A 200 -15.76 18.94 -5.40
C LEU A 200 -16.03 20.08 -6.37
N HIS A 201 -16.91 21.04 -6.00
CA HIS A 201 -17.17 22.24 -6.81
C HIS A 201 -16.02 23.24 -6.80
N ALA A 202 -15.42 23.50 -5.63
CA ALA A 202 -14.36 24.50 -5.52
C ALA A 202 -13.02 24.02 -6.10
N VAL A 203 -12.71 22.73 -6.00
CA VAL A 203 -11.44 22.13 -6.39
C VAL A 203 -11.61 21.20 -7.59
N GLY A 204 -12.51 20.23 -7.50
CA GLY A 204 -12.72 19.20 -8.52
C GLY A 204 -13.09 19.78 -9.87
N ASP A 205 -14.15 20.60 -9.94
CA ASP A 205 -14.61 21.20 -11.21
C ASP A 205 -13.51 22.07 -11.85
N ARG A 206 -12.72 22.78 -11.02
CA ARG A 206 -11.61 23.61 -11.51
C ARG A 206 -10.47 22.76 -12.07
N LEU A 207 -10.07 21.70 -11.39
CA LEU A 207 -9.07 20.77 -11.90
C LEU A 207 -9.52 20.16 -13.23
N LEU A 208 -10.78 19.67 -13.31
CA LEU A 208 -11.31 19.07 -14.52
C LEU A 208 -11.42 20.06 -15.67
N SER A 209 -11.63 21.36 -15.41
CA SER A 209 -11.65 22.39 -16.46
C SER A 209 -10.35 22.44 -17.27
N ALA A 210 -9.23 22.00 -16.71
CA ALA A 210 -7.95 21.92 -17.42
C ALA A 210 -7.94 20.84 -18.51
N PHE A 211 -8.78 19.80 -18.38
CA PHE A 211 -8.85 18.68 -19.32
C PHE A 211 -9.81 18.93 -20.51
N GLY A 212 -10.69 19.95 -20.42
CA GLY A 212 -11.68 20.27 -21.45
C GLY A 212 -12.64 19.10 -21.69
N ASP A 213 -12.89 18.75 -22.94
CA ASP A 213 -13.82 17.67 -23.32
C ASP A 213 -13.26 16.25 -23.11
N GLN A 214 -12.05 16.11 -22.57
CA GLN A 214 -11.38 14.84 -22.37
C GLN A 214 -10.95 14.72 -20.91
N PRO A 215 -11.84 14.27 -20.03
CA PRO A 215 -11.52 14.13 -18.60
C PRO A 215 -10.33 13.19 -18.38
N PRO A 216 -9.66 13.26 -17.22
CA PRO A 216 -8.65 12.27 -16.84
C PRO A 216 -9.29 10.88 -16.81
N TYR A 217 -8.47 9.85 -16.93
CA TYR A 217 -8.98 8.48 -16.86
C TYR A 217 -9.59 8.19 -15.47
N ALA A 218 -8.95 8.68 -14.41
CA ALA A 218 -9.48 8.63 -13.06
C ALA A 218 -9.13 9.89 -12.27
N VAL A 219 -9.99 10.21 -11.33
CA VAL A 219 -9.69 11.10 -10.22
C VAL A 219 -9.30 10.25 -9.01
N PHE A 220 -8.43 10.78 -8.16
CA PHE A 220 -7.84 10.03 -7.06
C PHE A 220 -8.16 10.65 -5.71
N SER A 221 -8.59 9.79 -4.76
CA SER A 221 -8.66 10.05 -3.33
C SER A 221 -7.61 9.22 -2.62
N ASP A 222 -6.67 9.90 -1.98
CA ASP A 222 -5.62 9.31 -1.15
C ASP A 222 -6.19 8.66 0.11
N SER A 223 -5.35 8.02 0.92
CA SER A 223 -5.70 7.40 2.19
C SER A 223 -6.43 8.37 3.11
N LEU A 224 -7.43 7.83 3.81
CA LEU A 224 -8.23 8.61 4.76
C LEU A 224 -7.42 8.78 6.04
N GLU A 225 -6.79 9.93 6.19
CA GLU A 225 -5.90 10.21 7.30
C GLU A 225 -6.35 11.41 8.13
N ASP A 226 -7.67 11.54 8.31
CA ASP A 226 -8.27 12.56 9.18
C ASP A 226 -8.22 12.10 10.64
N TYR A 227 -7.02 12.07 11.18
CA TYR A 227 -6.77 11.55 12.52
C TYR A 227 -7.59 12.27 13.59
N GLY A 228 -8.27 11.49 14.42
CA GLY A 228 -9.11 11.99 15.51
C GLY A 228 -10.48 12.49 15.06
N SER A 229 -10.86 12.30 13.79
CA SER A 229 -12.23 12.56 13.32
C SER A 229 -13.15 11.43 13.77
N ASP A 230 -13.82 11.63 14.88
CA ASP A 230 -14.70 10.66 15.54
C ASP A 230 -16.10 11.21 15.83
N TRP A 231 -16.40 12.40 15.29
CA TRP A 231 -17.65 13.12 15.52
C TRP A 231 -18.02 14.04 14.35
N SER A 232 -19.30 14.35 14.25
CA SER A 232 -19.86 15.41 13.38
C SER A 232 -21.05 16.05 14.08
N PRO A 233 -21.38 17.30 13.81
CA PRO A 233 -22.58 17.94 14.38
C PRO A 233 -23.88 17.17 14.08
N ALA A 234 -23.96 16.48 12.95
CA ALA A 234 -25.13 15.69 12.56
C ALA A 234 -25.21 14.34 13.28
N LEU A 235 -24.13 13.88 13.97
CA LEU A 235 -24.02 12.50 14.44
C LEU A 235 -25.15 12.08 15.38
N LEU A 236 -25.58 12.91 16.32
CA LEU A 236 -26.66 12.50 17.25
C LEU A 236 -27.98 12.24 16.54
N ALA A 237 -28.35 13.06 15.57
CA ALA A 237 -29.55 12.88 14.78
C ALA A 237 -29.47 11.63 13.89
N GLU A 238 -28.34 11.45 13.21
CA GLU A 238 -28.05 10.28 12.36
C GLU A 238 -28.00 8.98 13.17
N PHE A 239 -27.36 9.02 14.34
CA PHE A 239 -27.32 7.89 15.24
C PHE A 239 -28.73 7.47 15.67
N GLN A 240 -29.56 8.41 16.14
CA GLN A 240 -30.94 8.09 16.55
C GLN A 240 -31.76 7.55 15.37
N ARG A 241 -31.59 8.12 14.19
CA ARG A 241 -32.28 7.65 12.97
C ARG A 241 -31.90 6.20 12.61
N ARG A 242 -30.63 5.89 12.75
CA ARG A 242 -30.06 4.58 12.34
C ARG A 242 -30.17 3.52 13.42
N ARG A 243 -29.93 3.88 14.68
CA ARG A 243 -29.85 2.94 15.82
C ARG A 243 -31.12 2.89 16.64
N GLY A 244 -32.04 3.84 16.50
CA GLY A 244 -33.36 3.84 17.14
C GLY A 244 -33.37 4.34 18.59
N TYR A 245 -32.25 4.88 19.12
CA TYR A 245 -32.17 5.44 20.48
C TYR A 245 -31.24 6.66 20.53
N ASP A 246 -31.40 7.48 21.62
CA ASP A 246 -30.57 8.68 21.83
C ASP A 246 -29.21 8.29 22.41
N LEU A 247 -28.12 8.71 21.78
CA LEU A 247 -26.75 8.46 22.24
C LEU A 247 -26.36 9.33 23.45
N ARG A 248 -27.02 10.50 23.68
CA ARG A 248 -26.61 11.45 24.75
C ARG A 248 -26.46 10.81 26.11
N PRO A 249 -27.42 10.00 26.61
CA PRO A 249 -27.31 9.33 27.91
C PRO A 249 -26.15 8.34 27.98
N HIS A 250 -25.62 7.90 26.84
CA HIS A 250 -24.63 6.83 26.72
C HIS A 250 -23.23 7.34 26.34
N LEU A 251 -23.00 8.66 26.25
CA LEU A 251 -21.71 9.23 25.82
C LEU A 251 -20.52 8.79 26.69
N LEU A 252 -20.75 8.50 27.98
CA LEU A 252 -19.70 7.97 28.86
C LEU A 252 -19.14 6.64 28.35
N ALA A 253 -19.96 5.80 27.72
CA ALA A 253 -19.51 4.51 27.17
C ALA A 253 -18.45 4.68 26.08
N LEU A 254 -18.43 5.81 25.36
CA LEU A 254 -17.46 6.07 24.30
C LEU A 254 -16.04 6.26 24.81
N VAL A 255 -15.87 6.70 26.07
CA VAL A 255 -14.56 7.02 26.66
C VAL A 255 -14.16 6.08 27.80
N LYS A 256 -15.13 5.43 28.45
CA LYS A 256 -14.89 4.52 29.58
C LYS A 256 -15.77 3.28 29.50
N ASP A 257 -15.37 2.23 30.20
CA ASP A 257 -16.25 1.09 30.44
C ASP A 257 -17.28 1.48 31.52
N VAL A 258 -18.56 1.41 31.17
CA VAL A 258 -19.70 1.74 32.05
C VAL A 258 -20.51 0.48 32.40
N GLY A 259 -20.09 -0.68 31.92
CA GLY A 259 -20.78 -1.95 32.16
C GLY A 259 -20.96 -2.78 30.87
N PRO A 260 -21.81 -3.81 30.92
CA PRO A 260 -21.96 -4.80 29.87
C PRO A 260 -22.47 -4.20 28.52
N GLU A 261 -23.13 -3.06 28.56
CA GLU A 261 -23.62 -2.35 27.35
C GLU A 261 -22.54 -1.55 26.61
N THR A 262 -21.38 -1.28 27.22
CA THR A 262 -20.33 -0.41 26.66
C THR A 262 -19.95 -0.82 25.24
N ALA A 263 -19.66 -2.09 25.04
CA ALA A 263 -19.21 -2.59 23.74
C ALA A 263 -20.27 -2.49 22.65
N ALA A 264 -21.55 -2.70 23.00
CA ALA A 264 -22.67 -2.58 22.06
C ALA A 264 -22.93 -1.10 21.66
N ILE A 265 -22.80 -0.17 22.61
CA ILE A 265 -22.95 1.27 22.33
C ILE A 265 -21.80 1.76 21.44
N ARG A 266 -20.56 1.32 21.70
CA ARG A 266 -19.38 1.65 20.86
C ARG A 266 -19.50 1.07 19.46
N HIS A 267 -20.02 -0.16 19.34
CA HIS A 267 -20.35 -0.76 18.06
C HIS A 267 -21.33 0.12 17.26
N ASP A 268 -22.44 0.50 17.87
CA ASP A 268 -23.47 1.30 17.22
C ASP A 268 -22.95 2.68 16.79
N TRP A 269 -22.08 3.28 17.60
CA TRP A 269 -21.38 4.52 17.25
C TRP A 269 -20.43 4.33 16.08
N GLY A 270 -19.51 3.35 16.14
CA GLY A 270 -18.53 3.09 15.08
C GLY A 270 -19.20 2.75 13.75
N ARG A 271 -20.22 1.90 13.78
CA ARG A 271 -21.01 1.57 12.59
C ARG A 271 -21.74 2.78 12.02
N THR A 272 -22.24 3.71 12.88
CA THR A 272 -22.84 4.96 12.42
C THR A 272 -21.83 5.84 11.69
N LEU A 273 -20.61 5.97 12.23
CA LEU A 273 -19.52 6.72 11.58
C LEU A 273 -19.20 6.14 10.20
N THR A 274 -19.06 4.82 10.09
CA THR A 274 -18.80 4.14 8.81
C THR A 274 -19.90 4.40 7.78
N GLU A 275 -21.16 4.22 8.19
CA GLU A 275 -22.30 4.46 7.29
C GLU A 275 -22.39 5.92 6.84
N MET A 276 -22.05 6.88 7.72
CA MET A 276 -22.01 8.32 7.36
C MET A 276 -20.84 8.61 6.39
N ALA A 277 -19.67 8.03 6.60
CA ALA A 277 -18.54 8.19 5.68
C ALA A 277 -18.86 7.63 4.28
N ASP A 278 -19.49 6.46 4.20
CA ASP A 278 -19.95 5.87 2.93
C ASP A 278 -20.96 6.78 2.20
N GLU A 279 -22.00 7.22 2.92
CA GLU A 279 -23.11 7.98 2.32
C GLU A 279 -22.74 9.43 2.03
N ASN A 280 -21.93 10.07 2.87
CA ASN A 280 -21.70 11.51 2.84
C ASN A 280 -20.33 11.90 2.23
N PHE A 281 -19.39 10.96 2.07
CA PHE A 281 -18.09 11.23 1.47
C PHE A 281 -17.83 10.40 0.21
N LEU A 282 -17.83 9.06 0.33
CA LEU A 282 -17.49 8.20 -0.81
C LEU A 282 -18.56 8.23 -1.91
N ALA A 283 -19.84 8.13 -1.55
CA ALA A 283 -20.92 8.10 -2.52
C ALA A 283 -21.06 9.42 -3.33
N PRO A 284 -20.95 10.62 -2.73
CA PRO A 284 -20.93 11.87 -3.50
C PRO A 284 -19.75 11.98 -4.46
N MET A 285 -18.55 11.55 -4.06
CA MET A 285 -17.37 11.54 -4.95
C MET A 285 -17.57 10.61 -6.13
N HIS A 286 -18.06 9.38 -5.89
CA HIS A 286 -18.33 8.41 -6.95
C HIS A 286 -19.38 8.95 -7.93
N ALA A 287 -20.46 9.53 -7.43
CA ALA A 287 -21.50 10.12 -8.27
C ALA A 287 -20.97 11.30 -9.10
N TRP A 288 -20.18 12.20 -8.48
CA TRP A 288 -19.56 13.33 -9.16
C TRP A 288 -18.57 12.88 -10.24
N ALA A 289 -17.73 11.87 -9.95
CA ALA A 289 -16.80 11.30 -10.94
C ALA A 289 -17.56 10.73 -12.16
N ALA A 290 -18.63 9.98 -11.91
CA ALA A 290 -19.48 9.42 -12.97
C ALA A 290 -20.16 10.52 -13.82
N GLU A 291 -20.65 11.61 -13.22
CA GLU A 291 -21.22 12.76 -13.91
C GLU A 291 -20.21 13.42 -14.84
N HIS A 292 -18.95 13.49 -14.42
CA HIS A 292 -17.84 14.05 -15.19
C HIS A 292 -17.13 13.04 -16.13
N HIS A 293 -17.70 11.86 -16.32
CA HIS A 293 -17.18 10.81 -17.21
C HIS A 293 -15.74 10.37 -16.88
N THR A 294 -15.38 10.39 -15.62
CA THR A 294 -14.11 9.88 -15.09
C THR A 294 -14.38 8.78 -14.06
N LEU A 295 -13.37 7.99 -13.72
CA LEU A 295 -13.47 6.94 -12.71
C LEU A 295 -12.98 7.47 -11.36
N LEU A 296 -13.56 6.97 -10.27
CA LEU A 296 -13.03 7.19 -8.92
C LEU A 296 -12.04 6.08 -8.57
N ARG A 297 -10.77 6.44 -8.39
CA ARG A 297 -9.75 5.61 -7.75
C ARG A 297 -9.59 6.07 -6.31
N SER A 298 -9.69 5.15 -5.35
CA SER A 298 -9.70 5.51 -3.93
C SER A 298 -8.94 4.50 -3.08
N GLN A 299 -8.15 5.03 -2.17
CA GLN A 299 -7.59 4.31 -1.03
C GLN A 299 -8.60 4.35 0.11
N THR A 300 -9.47 3.32 0.15
CA THR A 300 -10.61 3.26 1.05
C THR A 300 -10.23 2.53 2.34
N TYR A 301 -9.40 3.16 3.17
CA TYR A 301 -8.96 2.71 4.50
C TYR A 301 -8.51 3.92 5.33
N GLY A 302 -8.40 3.77 6.66
CA GLY A 302 -7.93 4.80 7.59
C GLY A 302 -9.01 5.47 8.44
N PHE A 303 -8.98 6.78 8.54
CA PHE A 303 -9.88 7.66 9.30
C PHE A 303 -10.57 8.67 8.36
N PRO A 304 -11.90 8.72 8.27
CA PRO A 304 -12.92 8.04 9.08
C PRO A 304 -12.94 6.53 8.89
N PRO A 305 -13.59 5.78 9.81
CA PRO A 305 -13.69 4.34 9.69
C PRO A 305 -14.51 3.95 8.46
N VAL A 306 -13.90 3.16 7.61
CA VAL A 306 -14.52 2.55 6.43
C VAL A 306 -14.30 1.03 6.47
N THR A 307 -15.03 0.28 5.66
CA THR A 307 -14.94 -1.19 5.63
C THR A 307 -14.53 -1.70 4.26
N LEU A 308 -14.29 -3.00 4.14
CA LEU A 308 -14.07 -3.63 2.84
C LEU A 308 -15.23 -3.32 1.89
N SER A 309 -16.47 -3.39 2.39
CA SER A 309 -17.67 -3.09 1.60
C SER A 309 -17.79 -1.63 1.16
N SER A 310 -17.11 -0.69 1.83
CA SER A 310 -17.05 0.72 1.39
C SER A 310 -16.39 0.86 0.01
N ASN A 311 -15.48 -0.05 -0.37
CA ASN A 311 -14.86 -0.08 -1.70
C ASN A 311 -15.83 -0.34 -2.87
N ARG A 312 -17.10 -0.73 -2.61
CA ARG A 312 -18.12 -0.80 -3.66
C ARG A 312 -18.34 0.56 -4.34
N LEU A 313 -17.99 1.65 -3.64
CA LEU A 313 -18.10 3.03 -4.09
C LEU A 313 -16.85 3.52 -4.85
N ALA A 314 -15.82 2.70 -4.98
CA ALA A 314 -14.66 2.97 -5.83
C ALA A 314 -14.75 2.17 -7.14
N ASP A 315 -14.46 2.83 -8.28
CA ASP A 315 -14.33 2.13 -9.57
C ASP A 315 -13.01 1.38 -9.66
N LEU A 316 -11.98 1.96 -9.07
CA LEU A 316 -10.63 1.42 -9.00
C LEU A 316 -10.22 1.39 -7.51
N PRO A 317 -10.56 0.30 -6.79
CA PRO A 317 -10.10 0.15 -5.41
C PRO A 317 -8.57 0.10 -5.36
N GLU A 318 -7.99 0.79 -4.41
CA GLU A 318 -6.54 0.88 -4.22
C GLU A 318 -6.15 0.62 -2.78
N GLY A 319 -5.08 -0.15 -2.58
CA GLY A 319 -4.41 -0.32 -1.31
C GLY A 319 -2.97 0.20 -1.40
N GLU A 320 -2.26 0.27 -0.27
CA GLU A 320 -0.86 0.65 -0.20
C GLU A 320 0.01 -0.51 0.27
N GLY A 321 -0.46 -1.24 1.27
CA GLY A 321 0.26 -2.34 1.89
C GLY A 321 1.21 -1.89 2.98
N LYS A 322 1.93 -2.85 3.53
CA LYS A 322 2.94 -2.63 4.57
C LYS A 322 4.34 -2.76 3.95
N ALA A 323 5.26 -1.90 4.32
CA ALA A 323 6.64 -1.92 3.83
C ALA A 323 7.48 -3.08 4.42
N THR A 324 6.96 -4.32 4.40
CA THR A 324 7.63 -5.53 4.89
C THR A 324 7.50 -6.69 3.91
N PHE A 325 8.48 -7.59 3.86
CA PHE A 325 8.40 -8.82 3.04
C PHE A 325 7.36 -9.83 3.55
N GLN A 326 6.75 -9.60 4.71
CA GLN A 326 5.69 -10.44 5.26
C GLN A 326 4.28 -9.95 4.92
N MET A 327 4.12 -8.77 4.32
CA MET A 327 2.83 -8.11 4.11
C MET A 327 1.78 -8.99 3.41
N TRP A 328 2.20 -9.87 2.50
CA TRP A 328 1.29 -10.76 1.79
C TRP A 328 0.76 -11.92 2.64
N ARG A 329 1.37 -12.16 3.83
CA ARG A 329 1.00 -13.22 4.80
C ARG A 329 0.27 -12.69 6.03
N GLU A 330 0.07 -11.40 6.10
CA GLU A 330 -0.59 -10.68 7.19
C GLU A 330 -1.80 -9.92 6.67
N PHE A 331 -2.56 -9.31 7.56
CA PHE A 331 -3.59 -8.35 7.15
C PHE A 331 -2.93 -7.13 6.46
N SER A 332 -3.49 -6.73 5.34
CA SER A 332 -3.01 -5.60 4.56
C SER A 332 -4.17 -5.01 3.76
N ASP A 333 -4.21 -3.71 3.65
CA ASP A 333 -5.12 -2.93 2.81
C ASP A 333 -4.95 -3.25 1.31
N THR A 334 -3.79 -3.72 0.89
CA THR A 334 -3.57 -4.28 -0.45
C THR A 334 -4.50 -5.47 -0.73
N ARG A 335 -4.55 -6.46 0.18
CA ARG A 335 -5.48 -7.60 0.05
C ARG A 335 -6.94 -7.18 0.29
N TRP A 336 -7.16 -6.19 1.13
CA TRP A 336 -8.47 -5.58 1.34
C TRP A 336 -9.03 -5.01 0.03
N ALA A 337 -8.29 -4.15 -0.67
CA ALA A 337 -8.67 -3.62 -1.98
C ALA A 337 -8.86 -4.72 -3.04
N ALA A 338 -7.96 -5.73 -3.05
CA ALA A 338 -8.06 -6.85 -3.98
C ALA A 338 -9.32 -7.68 -3.75
N SER A 339 -9.63 -8.02 -2.49
CA SER A 339 -10.83 -8.78 -2.13
C SER A 339 -12.11 -8.03 -2.49
N ALA A 340 -12.16 -6.72 -2.23
CA ALA A 340 -13.28 -5.89 -2.64
C ALA A 340 -13.44 -5.86 -4.18
N GLY A 341 -12.32 -5.72 -4.92
CA GLY A 341 -12.32 -5.79 -6.37
C GLY A 341 -12.88 -7.11 -6.90
N HIS A 342 -12.55 -8.23 -6.27
CA HIS A 342 -13.09 -9.55 -6.62
C HIS A 342 -14.59 -9.64 -6.32
N LEU A 343 -15.03 -9.25 -5.13
CA LEU A 343 -16.43 -9.30 -4.69
C LEU A 343 -17.35 -8.39 -5.52
N PHE A 344 -16.89 -7.17 -5.82
CA PHE A 344 -17.68 -6.17 -6.55
C PHE A 344 -17.35 -6.10 -8.04
N HIS A 345 -16.66 -7.13 -8.59
CA HIS A 345 -16.36 -7.29 -10.01
C HIS A 345 -15.62 -6.10 -10.63
N ARG A 346 -14.65 -5.54 -9.91
CA ARG A 346 -13.76 -4.49 -10.45
C ARG A 346 -12.60 -5.15 -11.18
N PRO A 347 -12.44 -4.95 -12.51
CA PRO A 347 -11.42 -5.65 -13.29
C PRO A 347 -10.00 -5.12 -13.05
N VAL A 348 -9.90 -3.88 -12.59
CA VAL A 348 -8.63 -3.21 -12.28
C VAL A 348 -8.58 -2.89 -10.80
N ILE A 349 -7.58 -3.45 -10.16
CA ILE A 349 -7.33 -3.28 -8.73
C ILE A 349 -5.92 -2.73 -8.60
N SER A 350 -5.82 -1.53 -8.04
CA SER A 350 -4.56 -0.83 -7.96
C SER A 350 -3.92 -0.88 -6.57
N SER A 351 -2.65 -0.57 -6.54
CA SER A 351 -1.93 -0.36 -5.30
C SER A 351 -0.93 0.76 -5.47
N GLU A 352 -0.89 1.67 -4.49
CA GLU A 352 0.26 2.51 -4.25
C GLU A 352 1.43 1.59 -3.89
N THR A 353 2.56 1.76 -4.58
CA THR A 353 3.67 0.81 -4.49
C THR A 353 4.97 1.58 -4.32
N TRP A 354 5.88 1.06 -3.49
CA TRP A 354 7.19 1.67 -3.19
C TRP A 354 7.07 2.92 -2.31
N THR A 355 6.09 2.96 -1.43
CA THR A 355 5.95 3.96 -0.36
C THR A 355 6.92 3.64 0.76
N TRP A 356 8.15 4.05 0.60
CA TRP A 356 9.24 3.72 1.52
C TRP A 356 9.48 4.84 2.51
N LEU A 357 8.59 4.95 3.48
CA LEU A 357 8.72 5.89 4.58
C LEU A 357 10.10 5.76 5.25
N HIS A 358 10.72 6.88 5.57
CA HIS A 358 12.02 6.96 6.25
C HIS A 358 13.18 6.25 5.53
N SER A 359 12.97 5.74 4.32
CA SER A 359 14.06 5.26 3.48
C SER A 359 14.77 6.45 2.83
N PRO A 360 16.11 6.48 2.79
CA PRO A 360 16.81 7.56 2.09
C PRO A 360 16.41 7.62 0.62
N ALA A 361 16.16 8.83 0.11
CA ALA A 361 15.88 9.03 -1.30
C ALA A 361 17.05 8.55 -2.17
N PHE A 362 16.74 8.12 -3.38
CA PHE A 362 17.70 7.61 -4.35
C PHE A 362 18.50 6.38 -3.89
N ARG A 363 18.05 5.70 -2.80
CA ARG A 363 18.58 4.40 -2.39
C ARG A 363 18.00 3.23 -3.18
N ALA A 364 16.76 3.38 -3.62
CA ALA A 364 16.01 2.32 -4.29
C ALA A 364 16.73 1.74 -5.51
N THR A 365 16.64 0.43 -5.65
CA THR A 365 17.20 -0.33 -6.76
C THR A 365 16.10 -0.97 -7.61
N PRO A 366 16.35 -1.35 -8.87
CA PRO A 366 15.38 -2.08 -9.68
C PRO A 366 14.94 -3.41 -9.04
N LEU A 367 15.85 -4.07 -8.30
CA LEU A 367 15.55 -5.32 -7.61
C LEU A 367 14.61 -5.10 -6.42
N ASP A 368 14.79 -4.01 -5.64
CA ASP A 368 13.87 -3.62 -4.57
C ASP A 368 12.46 -3.41 -5.14
N MET A 369 12.37 -2.67 -6.24
CA MET A 369 11.09 -2.39 -6.90
C MET A 369 10.39 -3.66 -7.39
N LYS A 370 11.14 -4.59 -7.99
CA LYS A 370 10.59 -5.87 -8.46
C LYS A 370 10.16 -6.75 -7.30
N ALA A 371 10.96 -6.86 -6.26
CA ALA A 371 10.67 -7.70 -5.12
C ALA A 371 9.36 -7.29 -4.41
N GLU A 372 9.16 -5.99 -4.20
CA GLU A 372 7.93 -5.48 -3.58
C GLU A 372 6.72 -5.62 -4.52
N ALA A 373 6.87 -5.32 -5.82
CA ALA A 373 5.79 -5.48 -6.77
C ALA A 373 5.21 -6.91 -6.77
N ASP A 374 6.05 -7.92 -6.63
CA ASP A 374 5.59 -9.31 -6.54
C ASP A 374 4.77 -9.58 -5.28
N LEU A 375 5.06 -8.91 -4.15
CA LEU A 375 4.25 -9.03 -2.93
C LEU A 375 2.86 -8.45 -3.13
N HIS A 376 2.74 -7.35 -3.88
CA HIS A 376 1.44 -6.78 -4.25
C HIS A 376 0.67 -7.72 -5.20
N PHE A 377 1.34 -8.28 -6.20
CA PHE A 377 0.71 -9.27 -7.10
C PHE A 377 0.21 -10.50 -6.34
N LEU A 378 0.96 -11.02 -5.36
CA LEU A 378 0.55 -12.16 -4.51
C LEU A 378 -0.69 -11.87 -3.65
N GLN A 379 -1.11 -10.63 -3.53
CA GLN A 379 -2.31 -10.23 -2.81
C GLN A 379 -3.50 -9.96 -3.74
N GLY A 380 -3.33 -10.07 -5.07
CA GLY A 380 -4.40 -9.90 -6.04
C GLY A 380 -4.39 -8.57 -6.79
N ILE A 381 -3.41 -7.70 -6.54
CA ILE A 381 -3.22 -6.44 -7.28
C ILE A 381 -2.87 -6.75 -8.75
N ASN A 382 -3.36 -5.91 -9.66
CA ASN A 382 -3.09 -6.02 -11.08
C ASN A 382 -2.80 -4.67 -11.77
N GLN A 383 -2.65 -3.59 -10.98
CA GLN A 383 -2.16 -2.29 -11.41
C GLN A 383 -1.29 -1.69 -10.30
N LEU A 384 -0.08 -1.27 -10.64
CA LEU A 384 0.85 -0.62 -9.72
C LEU A 384 0.89 0.88 -10.02
N VAL A 385 0.82 1.70 -8.96
CA VAL A 385 1.03 3.15 -9.00
C VAL A 385 2.26 3.45 -8.15
N GLY A 386 3.39 3.68 -8.81
CA GLY A 386 4.66 3.90 -8.11
C GLY A 386 4.66 5.22 -7.33
N HIS A 387 5.11 5.17 -6.10
CA HIS A 387 5.24 6.31 -5.18
C HIS A 387 6.71 6.69 -5.02
N GLY A 388 7.35 7.57 -5.81
CA GLY A 388 6.85 8.00 -7.11
C GLY A 388 7.90 8.86 -7.82
N TRP A 389 7.50 9.68 -8.75
CA TRP A 389 8.35 10.54 -9.55
C TRP A 389 8.32 11.99 -9.05
N PRO A 390 9.35 12.48 -8.36
CA PRO A 390 9.43 13.90 -8.02
C PRO A 390 9.78 14.72 -9.26
N TYR A 391 8.88 15.62 -9.65
CA TYR A 391 9.21 16.65 -10.64
C TYR A 391 10.44 17.42 -10.18
N SER A 392 11.40 17.61 -11.06
CA SER A 392 12.65 18.28 -10.73
C SER A 392 13.02 19.30 -11.79
N PRO A 393 12.85 20.62 -11.50
CA PRO A 393 13.31 21.68 -12.40
C PRO A 393 14.84 21.75 -12.44
N PRO A 394 15.43 22.38 -13.47
CA PRO A 394 16.90 22.54 -13.56
C PRO A 394 17.55 23.19 -12.33
N GLN A 395 16.82 24.05 -11.63
CA GLN A 395 17.27 24.73 -10.41
C GLN A 395 17.41 23.77 -9.21
N ALA A 396 16.81 22.59 -9.27
CA ALA A 396 16.95 21.57 -8.20
C ALA A 396 18.38 21.03 -8.12
N GLY A 397 19.16 21.12 -9.21
CA GLY A 397 20.48 20.48 -9.32
C GLY A 397 20.39 18.96 -9.35
N GLU A 398 21.53 18.28 -9.38
CA GLU A 398 21.58 16.81 -9.30
C GLU A 398 21.60 16.34 -7.82
N PRO A 399 20.96 15.21 -7.52
CA PRO A 399 20.14 14.34 -8.35
C PRO A 399 18.65 14.73 -8.41
N GLY A 400 18.30 15.95 -8.18
CA GLY A 400 16.93 16.45 -8.23
C GLY A 400 16.20 16.48 -6.89
N TRP A 401 14.92 16.85 -6.95
CA TRP A 401 14.04 16.90 -5.80
C TRP A 401 13.62 15.50 -5.35
N ARG A 402 13.10 15.43 -4.14
CA ARG A 402 12.65 14.20 -3.48
C ARG A 402 11.54 14.48 -2.50
N MET A 403 10.66 13.51 -2.33
CA MET A 403 9.65 13.53 -1.28
C MET A 403 10.18 12.76 -0.07
N TYR A 404 9.84 13.19 1.15
CA TYR A 404 10.31 12.57 2.39
C TYR A 404 9.84 11.12 2.58
N ALA A 405 8.73 10.74 1.96
CA ALA A 405 8.06 9.44 2.12
C ALA A 405 8.29 8.50 0.93
N ALA A 406 9.29 8.74 0.07
CA ALA A 406 9.41 7.98 -1.17
C ALA A 406 10.83 7.78 -1.67
N GLY A 407 10.98 6.85 -2.63
CA GLY A 407 12.25 6.42 -3.18
C GLY A 407 12.90 7.35 -4.22
N ALA A 408 12.24 8.35 -4.74
CA ALA A 408 12.64 9.15 -5.91
C ALA A 408 12.93 8.28 -7.15
N LEU A 409 11.87 7.86 -7.83
CA LEU A 409 11.91 6.88 -8.92
C LEU A 409 11.88 7.60 -10.28
N ASN A 410 12.99 8.21 -10.68
CA ASN A 410 13.12 8.97 -11.91
C ASN A 410 14.48 8.74 -12.61
N ALA A 411 14.67 9.39 -13.75
CA ALA A 411 15.85 9.22 -14.61
C ALA A 411 17.15 9.82 -14.03
N HIS A 412 17.10 10.49 -12.87
CA HIS A 412 18.31 10.92 -12.16
C HIS A 412 19.05 9.76 -11.47
N ASN A 413 18.40 8.59 -11.37
CA ASN A 413 19.07 7.36 -10.90
C ASN A 413 19.97 6.80 -12.01
N PRO A 414 21.28 6.61 -11.79
CA PRO A 414 22.18 6.07 -12.81
C PRO A 414 21.81 4.67 -13.33
N TRP A 415 21.11 3.85 -12.52
CA TRP A 415 20.59 2.55 -12.90
C TRP A 415 19.36 2.61 -13.81
N TRP A 416 18.85 3.78 -14.16
CA TRP A 416 17.60 3.96 -14.92
C TRP A 416 17.54 3.18 -16.23
N ALA A 417 18.69 2.81 -16.77
CA ALA A 417 18.78 1.96 -17.96
C ALA A 417 18.04 0.61 -17.80
N ALA A 418 17.83 0.14 -16.54
CA ALA A 418 17.07 -1.09 -16.25
C ALA A 418 15.56 -0.89 -16.31
N MET A 419 15.06 0.34 -16.21
CA MET A 419 13.63 0.60 -16.06
C MET A 419 12.77 0.05 -17.19
N PRO A 420 13.15 0.13 -18.49
CA PRO A 420 12.37 -0.48 -19.57
C PRO A 420 12.22 -2.00 -19.47
N ASP A 421 13.20 -2.68 -18.88
CA ASP A 421 13.14 -4.13 -18.68
C ASP A 421 12.21 -4.48 -17.51
N LEU A 422 12.33 -3.74 -16.40
CA LEU A 422 11.45 -3.87 -15.23
C LEU A 422 9.99 -3.55 -15.59
N THR A 423 9.72 -2.43 -16.24
CA THR A 423 8.34 -2.06 -16.60
C THR A 423 7.70 -3.04 -17.57
N ARG A 424 8.46 -3.62 -18.48
CA ARG A 424 7.98 -4.68 -19.38
C ARG A 424 7.53 -5.91 -18.60
N TYR A 425 8.31 -6.32 -17.60
CA TYR A 425 7.93 -7.38 -16.67
C TYR A 425 6.62 -7.04 -15.95
N LEU A 426 6.57 -5.86 -15.31
CA LEU A 426 5.39 -5.41 -14.56
C LEU A 426 4.13 -5.34 -15.43
N GLN A 427 4.25 -4.83 -16.66
CA GLN A 427 3.14 -4.76 -17.61
C GLN A 427 2.61 -6.14 -17.99
N ARG A 428 3.51 -7.11 -18.27
CA ARG A 428 3.10 -8.47 -18.63
C ARG A 428 2.41 -9.20 -17.49
N VAL A 429 2.96 -9.10 -16.26
CA VAL A 429 2.32 -9.69 -15.08
C VAL A 429 0.97 -9.01 -14.81
N SER A 430 0.91 -7.67 -14.82
CA SER A 430 -0.35 -6.93 -14.64
C SER A 430 -1.39 -7.32 -15.68
N PHE A 431 -0.99 -7.45 -16.96
CA PHE A 431 -1.89 -7.87 -18.04
C PHE A 431 -2.40 -9.30 -17.78
N ALA A 432 -1.51 -10.23 -17.45
CA ALA A 432 -1.87 -11.62 -17.17
C ALA A 432 -2.85 -11.74 -16.00
N LEU A 433 -2.61 -11.01 -14.90
CA LEU A 433 -3.47 -11.02 -13.71
C LEU A 433 -4.81 -10.30 -13.88
N ARG A 434 -5.00 -9.51 -14.94
CA ARG A 434 -6.31 -8.94 -15.32
C ARG A 434 -7.18 -9.90 -16.12
N GLN A 435 -6.61 -10.98 -16.65
CA GLN A 435 -7.36 -11.93 -17.45
C GLN A 435 -8.22 -12.85 -16.57
N GLY A 436 -9.36 -13.29 -17.14
CA GLY A 436 -10.25 -14.25 -16.48
C GLY A 436 -10.81 -13.78 -15.14
N GLN A 437 -11.03 -14.73 -14.25
CA GLN A 437 -11.61 -14.51 -12.92
C GLN A 437 -10.64 -14.97 -11.81
N PRO A 438 -10.69 -14.38 -10.60
CA PRO A 438 -9.97 -14.93 -9.46
C PRO A 438 -10.48 -16.33 -9.13
N ALA A 439 -9.59 -17.21 -8.73
CA ALA A 439 -9.92 -18.60 -8.42
C ALA A 439 -9.75 -18.92 -6.92
N ASN A 440 -9.93 -17.92 -6.04
CA ASN A 440 -9.85 -18.09 -4.60
C ASN A 440 -11.09 -18.84 -4.09
N ASP A 441 -10.88 -20.01 -3.50
CA ASP A 441 -11.94 -20.85 -2.92
C ASP A 441 -12.26 -20.50 -1.46
N VAL A 442 -11.41 -19.74 -0.79
CA VAL A 442 -11.48 -19.47 0.64
C VAL A 442 -11.73 -17.98 0.89
N ALA A 443 -12.72 -17.69 1.73
CA ALA A 443 -12.94 -16.38 2.29
C ALA A 443 -12.60 -16.36 3.79
N LEU A 444 -12.07 -15.24 4.28
CA LEU A 444 -11.83 -14.97 5.68
C LEU A 444 -12.73 -13.79 6.09
N LEU A 445 -13.65 -14.04 7.04
CA LEU A 445 -14.57 -13.02 7.52
C LEU A 445 -13.84 -12.01 8.39
N LEU A 446 -13.96 -10.73 8.02
CA LEU A 446 -13.41 -9.62 8.80
C LEU A 446 -14.27 -9.34 10.03
N PRO A 447 -13.69 -9.20 11.22
CA PRO A 447 -14.40 -9.00 12.49
C PRO A 447 -14.82 -7.53 12.69
N ASN A 448 -15.46 -6.89 11.72
CA ASN A 448 -15.83 -5.46 11.78
C ASN A 448 -16.67 -5.14 13.01
N ASP A 449 -17.64 -6.01 13.36
CA ASP A 449 -18.51 -5.80 14.51
C ASP A 449 -17.76 -5.89 15.84
N ASP A 450 -16.75 -6.75 15.95
CA ASP A 450 -15.84 -6.79 17.11
C ASP A 450 -14.94 -5.56 17.17
N VAL A 451 -14.49 -5.06 16.02
CA VAL A 451 -13.66 -3.85 15.91
C VAL A 451 -14.43 -2.63 16.36
N TRP A 452 -15.64 -2.39 15.83
CA TRP A 452 -16.48 -1.25 16.26
C TRP A 452 -16.81 -1.31 17.75
N ALA A 453 -17.07 -2.51 18.28
CA ALA A 453 -17.30 -2.69 19.72
C ALA A 453 -16.06 -2.35 20.58
N GLY A 454 -14.88 -2.34 19.98
CA GLY A 454 -13.61 -1.94 20.61
C GLY A 454 -13.22 -0.49 20.41
N PHE A 455 -13.99 0.30 19.67
CA PHE A 455 -13.72 1.72 19.45
C PHE A 455 -13.78 2.52 20.75
N SER A 456 -13.04 3.63 20.79
CA SER A 456 -13.08 4.55 21.94
C SER A 456 -12.70 5.97 21.52
N ALA A 457 -13.41 6.96 22.04
CA ALA A 457 -12.99 8.34 22.01
C ALA A 457 -12.00 8.61 23.17
N GLY A 458 -11.04 9.48 22.95
CA GLY A 458 -10.05 9.85 23.98
C GLY A 458 -10.53 10.95 24.92
N PHE A 459 -9.99 10.99 26.16
CA PHE A 459 -10.05 12.19 26.98
C PHE A 459 -9.05 13.22 26.48
N GLN A 460 -9.49 14.46 26.29
CA GLN A 460 -8.63 15.53 25.80
C GLN A 460 -8.65 16.73 26.73
N LYS A 461 -7.45 17.29 26.94
CA LYS A 461 -7.35 18.65 27.47
C LYS A 461 -7.56 19.64 26.33
N HIS A 462 -8.13 20.81 26.60
CA HIS A 462 -8.24 21.90 25.65
C HIS A 462 -6.90 22.10 24.93
N ALA A 463 -6.83 21.79 23.65
CA ALA A 463 -5.64 21.96 22.86
C ALA A 463 -5.37 23.45 22.64
N SER A 464 -4.17 23.91 22.98
CA SER A 464 -3.76 25.24 22.54
C SER A 464 -3.82 25.33 21.01
N PRO A 465 -4.22 26.44 20.39
CA PRO A 465 -4.20 26.63 18.94
C PRO A 465 -2.84 26.32 18.28
N THR A 466 -1.76 26.34 19.08
CA THR A 466 -0.42 25.99 18.62
C THR A 466 -0.13 24.47 18.57
N SER A 467 -0.98 23.63 19.15
CA SER A 467 -0.87 22.17 19.05
C SER A 467 -1.60 21.57 17.85
N ALA A 468 -2.49 22.35 17.21
CA ALA A 468 -3.33 21.92 16.09
C ALA A 468 -2.58 21.60 14.79
N LEU A 469 -1.27 21.74 14.75
CA LEU A 469 -0.42 21.46 13.57
C LEU A 469 0.39 20.16 13.71
N GLY A 470 0.12 19.33 14.71
CA GLY A 470 0.73 18.01 14.91
C GLY A 470 -0.24 16.89 14.51
N PHE A 471 0.30 15.71 14.20
CA PHE A 471 -0.49 14.47 14.17
C PHE A 471 -1.17 14.33 15.54
N ASP A 472 -2.51 14.15 15.52
CA ASP A 472 -3.26 14.13 16.77
C ASP A 472 -3.06 12.80 17.49
N GLU A 473 -2.29 12.81 18.57
CA GLU A 473 -2.25 11.73 19.56
C GLU A 473 -3.46 11.80 20.51
N SER A 474 -4.66 12.05 19.98
CA SER A 474 -5.87 12.27 20.78
C SER A 474 -6.30 11.07 21.62
N GLY A 475 -5.71 9.90 21.40
CA GLY A 475 -6.11 8.65 22.03
C GLY A 475 -7.47 8.11 21.57
N SER A 476 -8.09 8.73 20.56
CA SER A 476 -9.24 8.16 19.85
C SER A 476 -8.79 7.01 18.96
N ASN A 477 -9.53 5.90 19.00
CA ASN A 477 -9.31 4.73 18.16
C ASN A 477 -10.61 4.39 17.44
N VAL A 478 -10.71 4.84 16.20
CA VAL A 478 -11.89 4.65 15.35
C VAL A 478 -11.53 4.17 13.93
N SER A 479 -10.34 3.59 13.72
CA SER A 479 -9.98 2.97 12.44
C SER A 479 -10.29 1.48 12.44
N VAL A 480 -10.98 0.99 11.39
CA VAL A 480 -11.32 -0.42 11.24
C VAL A 480 -10.09 -1.22 10.81
N ASP A 481 -9.38 -0.78 9.78
CA ASP A 481 -8.21 -1.47 9.21
C ASP A 481 -7.03 -1.51 10.19
N GLU A 482 -6.69 -0.41 10.86
CA GLU A 482 -5.61 -0.40 11.85
C GLU A 482 -5.90 -1.31 13.05
N SER A 483 -7.18 -1.53 13.37
CA SER A 483 -7.59 -2.42 14.45
C SER A 483 -7.61 -3.90 14.07
N MET A 484 -7.57 -4.25 12.78
CA MET A 484 -7.73 -5.63 12.31
C MET A 484 -6.69 -6.59 12.88
N ASP A 485 -5.43 -6.21 12.95
CA ASP A 485 -4.35 -7.08 13.48
C ASP A 485 -4.64 -7.58 14.90
N LYS A 486 -5.35 -6.79 15.71
CA LYS A 486 -5.76 -7.15 17.07
C LYS A 486 -6.82 -8.25 17.10
N TYR A 487 -7.74 -8.24 16.13
CA TYR A 487 -8.93 -9.11 16.13
C TYR A 487 -8.78 -10.35 15.24
N LEU A 488 -8.13 -10.23 14.08
CA LEU A 488 -7.93 -11.34 13.15
C LEU A 488 -7.05 -12.47 13.69
N GLY A 489 -6.09 -12.13 14.58
CA GLY A 489 -5.06 -13.08 14.98
C GLY A 489 -3.92 -13.17 13.96
N LYS A 490 -2.71 -13.37 14.47
CA LYS A 490 -1.48 -13.29 13.67
C LYS A 490 -1.24 -14.50 12.75
N GLN A 491 -1.98 -15.59 12.93
CA GLN A 491 -1.70 -16.86 12.25
C GLN A 491 -2.70 -17.21 11.15
N ALA A 492 -3.94 -16.71 11.21
CA ALA A 492 -5.03 -17.19 10.35
C ALA A 492 -4.68 -17.12 8.85
N ILE A 493 -4.19 -15.96 8.38
CA ILE A 493 -3.82 -15.76 6.97
C ILE A 493 -2.66 -16.67 6.57
N ALA A 494 -1.58 -16.67 7.35
CA ALA A 494 -0.39 -17.48 7.09
C ALA A 494 -0.71 -18.97 7.05
N GLN A 495 -1.60 -19.48 7.93
CA GLN A 495 -2.01 -20.88 7.96
C GLN A 495 -2.79 -21.30 6.72
N VAL A 496 -3.64 -20.43 6.18
CA VAL A 496 -4.37 -20.68 4.93
C VAL A 496 -3.39 -20.76 3.76
N LEU A 497 -2.48 -19.79 3.63
CA LEU A 497 -1.47 -19.74 2.57
C LEU A 497 -0.54 -20.96 2.64
N ASP A 498 -0.07 -21.32 3.82
CA ASP A 498 0.83 -22.45 4.06
C ASP A 498 0.17 -23.81 3.78
N ALA A 499 -1.15 -23.88 3.85
CA ALA A 499 -1.91 -25.08 3.49
C ALA A 499 -2.13 -25.21 1.97
N GLY A 500 -1.65 -24.26 1.18
CA GLY A 500 -1.73 -24.27 -0.28
C GLY A 500 -3.00 -23.66 -0.85
N PHE A 501 -3.63 -22.76 -0.10
CA PHE A 501 -4.80 -21.98 -0.55
C PHE A 501 -4.40 -20.50 -0.66
N ASN A 502 -5.07 -19.78 -1.54
CA ASN A 502 -5.16 -18.32 -1.44
C ASN A 502 -6.53 -17.94 -0.88
N LEU A 503 -6.70 -16.68 -0.48
CA LEU A 503 -7.92 -16.22 0.17
C LEU A 503 -8.28 -14.80 -0.24
N ASP A 504 -9.57 -14.50 -0.15
CA ASP A 504 -10.11 -13.14 -0.10
C ASP A 504 -10.63 -12.82 1.30
N PHE A 505 -10.64 -11.54 1.65
CA PHE A 505 -11.39 -11.05 2.78
C PHE A 505 -12.86 -10.85 2.39
N ILE A 506 -13.76 -10.98 3.35
CA ILE A 506 -15.18 -10.66 3.21
C ILE A 506 -15.67 -10.07 4.52
N ASP A 507 -16.62 -9.15 4.49
CA ASP A 507 -17.28 -8.63 5.68
C ASP A 507 -18.79 -8.96 5.69
N ALA A 508 -19.46 -8.65 6.78
CA ALA A 508 -20.88 -8.96 6.95
C ALA A 508 -21.74 -8.27 5.87
N ASP A 509 -21.45 -7.02 5.55
CA ASP A 509 -22.20 -6.24 4.56
C ASP A 509 -22.00 -6.80 3.14
N ALA A 510 -20.82 -7.32 2.81
CA ALA A 510 -20.59 -8.03 1.55
C ALA A 510 -21.37 -9.36 1.51
N ILE A 511 -21.39 -10.16 2.60
CA ILE A 511 -22.20 -11.37 2.68
C ILE A 511 -23.68 -11.03 2.46
N ASP A 512 -24.13 -9.90 3.01
CA ASP A 512 -25.52 -9.48 2.91
C ASP A 512 -25.91 -9.01 1.51
N SER A 513 -25.00 -8.39 0.76
CA SER A 513 -25.25 -7.81 -0.56
C SER A 513 -24.93 -8.75 -1.73
N VAL A 514 -23.81 -9.48 -1.69
CA VAL A 514 -23.35 -10.34 -2.81
C VAL A 514 -23.36 -11.84 -2.48
N GLY A 515 -23.57 -12.20 -1.21
CA GLY A 515 -23.58 -13.59 -0.76
C GLY A 515 -22.18 -14.16 -0.52
N LEU A 516 -22.07 -15.49 -0.57
CA LEU A 516 -20.83 -16.25 -0.32
C LEU A 516 -20.42 -17.03 -1.58
N PRO A 517 -19.68 -16.40 -2.52
CA PRO A 517 -19.27 -17.08 -3.77
C PRO A 517 -18.01 -17.95 -3.59
N TYR A 518 -17.76 -18.45 -2.39
CA TYR A 518 -16.59 -19.23 -2.02
C TYR A 518 -16.98 -20.67 -1.67
N LYS A 519 -16.00 -21.59 -1.58
CA LYS A 519 -16.20 -22.97 -1.10
C LYS A 519 -16.05 -23.08 0.41
N ALA A 520 -15.18 -22.25 0.98
CA ALA A 520 -14.90 -22.25 2.42
C ALA A 520 -14.95 -20.83 2.99
N LEU A 521 -15.54 -20.70 4.19
CA LEU A 521 -15.56 -19.48 4.98
C LEU A 521 -14.87 -19.74 6.31
N ILE A 522 -13.91 -18.87 6.66
CA ILE A 522 -13.20 -18.89 7.94
C ILE A 522 -13.74 -17.76 8.82
N LEU A 523 -14.10 -18.10 10.07
CA LEU A 523 -14.53 -17.17 11.12
C LEU A 523 -13.37 -17.02 12.14
N PRO A 524 -12.46 -16.07 11.99
CA PRO A 524 -11.23 -16.00 12.79
C PRO A 524 -11.47 -15.34 14.15
N GLY A 525 -11.97 -16.09 15.12
CA GLY A 525 -12.23 -15.62 16.48
C GLY A 525 -13.32 -14.55 16.58
N ILE A 526 -14.33 -14.65 15.74
CA ILE A 526 -15.50 -13.74 15.72
C ILE A 526 -16.37 -14.02 16.95
N ASP A 527 -16.70 -12.97 17.71
CA ASP A 527 -17.68 -13.02 18.79
C ASP A 527 -18.99 -12.34 18.37
N ARG A 528 -18.90 -11.19 17.70
CA ARG A 528 -20.04 -10.37 17.30
C ARG A 528 -20.33 -10.51 15.81
N LEU A 529 -21.60 -10.77 15.52
CA LEU A 529 -22.07 -10.91 14.14
C LEU A 529 -23.58 -10.59 14.08
N PRO A 530 -24.06 -9.87 13.05
CA PRO A 530 -25.50 -9.70 12.87
C PRO A 530 -26.20 -11.05 12.69
N VAL A 531 -27.36 -11.23 13.32
CA VAL A 531 -28.12 -12.49 13.25
C VAL A 531 -28.44 -12.89 11.82
N ALA A 532 -28.89 -11.91 11.01
CA ALA A 532 -29.24 -12.16 9.59
C ALA A 532 -28.04 -12.69 8.77
N THR A 533 -26.86 -12.12 8.98
CA THR A 533 -25.62 -12.58 8.32
C THR A 533 -25.25 -13.98 8.78
N TYR A 534 -25.39 -14.28 10.09
CA TYR A 534 -25.08 -15.62 10.61
C TYR A 534 -26.05 -16.68 10.12
N GLU A 535 -27.33 -16.37 9.93
CA GLU A 535 -28.32 -17.26 9.29
C GLU A 535 -27.92 -17.57 7.84
N LYS A 536 -27.41 -16.60 7.07
CA LYS A 536 -26.88 -16.84 5.71
C LYS A 536 -25.66 -17.76 5.74
N ILE A 537 -24.80 -17.63 6.74
CA ILE A 537 -23.65 -18.52 6.93
C ILE A 537 -24.11 -19.95 7.27
N LEU A 538 -25.12 -20.10 8.14
CA LEU A 538 -25.73 -21.40 8.45
C LEU A 538 -26.32 -22.05 7.19
N ASP A 539 -27.04 -21.28 6.38
CA ASP A 539 -27.59 -21.75 5.12
C ASP A 539 -26.53 -22.11 4.09
N PHE A 540 -25.42 -21.34 4.04
CA PHE A 540 -24.26 -21.69 3.22
C PHE A 540 -23.70 -23.08 3.64
N ALA A 541 -23.51 -23.31 4.94
CA ALA A 541 -23.04 -24.61 5.45
C ALA A 541 -23.99 -25.74 5.13
N ARG A 542 -25.31 -25.52 5.26
CA ARG A 542 -26.35 -26.52 4.90
C ARG A 542 -26.35 -26.91 3.42
N ARG A 543 -25.93 -25.98 2.54
CA ARG A 543 -25.76 -26.23 1.10
C ARG A 543 -24.43 -26.89 0.74
N GLY A 544 -23.62 -27.27 1.74
CA GLY A 544 -22.34 -27.95 1.55
C GLY A 544 -21.13 -27.04 1.55
N GLY A 545 -21.30 -25.77 1.89
CA GLY A 545 -20.19 -24.83 2.12
C GLY A 545 -19.42 -25.22 3.37
N ILE A 546 -18.10 -25.09 3.33
CA ILE A 546 -17.21 -25.39 4.46
C ILE A 546 -17.15 -24.14 5.36
N VAL A 547 -17.50 -24.28 6.63
CA VAL A 547 -17.37 -23.21 7.63
C VAL A 547 -16.41 -23.65 8.72
N ILE A 548 -15.35 -22.88 8.95
CA ILE A 548 -14.34 -23.15 9.99
C ILE A 548 -14.25 -21.93 10.91
N ALA A 549 -14.57 -22.12 12.20
CA ALA A 549 -14.35 -21.09 13.21
C ALA A 549 -13.10 -21.39 14.03
N THR A 550 -12.36 -20.33 14.43
CA THR A 550 -11.18 -20.46 15.28
C THR A 550 -11.35 -19.71 16.59
N ARG A 551 -10.66 -20.15 17.64
CA ARG A 551 -10.56 -19.50 18.95
C ARG A 551 -11.88 -19.38 19.73
N ARG A 552 -12.96 -18.94 19.13
CA ARG A 552 -14.30 -18.79 19.72
C ARG A 552 -15.37 -18.83 18.64
N LEU A 553 -16.61 -19.00 19.08
CA LEU A 553 -17.79 -19.00 18.21
C LEU A 553 -18.61 -17.72 18.41
N PRO A 554 -19.29 -17.23 17.37
CA PRO A 554 -20.19 -16.08 17.51
C PRO A 554 -21.27 -16.34 18.57
N ALA A 555 -21.39 -15.40 19.53
CA ALA A 555 -22.28 -15.56 20.68
C ALA A 555 -22.95 -14.27 21.16
N THR A 556 -22.47 -13.10 20.67
CA THR A 556 -22.86 -11.80 21.20
C THR A 556 -23.44 -10.94 20.07
N ALA A 557 -24.61 -10.34 20.33
CA ALA A 557 -25.22 -9.38 19.42
C ALA A 557 -24.31 -8.14 19.26
N PRO A 558 -24.20 -7.56 18.06
CA PRO A 558 -23.37 -6.39 17.85
C PRO A 558 -23.90 -5.15 18.55
N GLY A 559 -25.16 -4.78 18.33
CA GLY A 559 -25.78 -3.55 18.75
C GLY A 559 -26.40 -3.58 20.15
N PHE A 560 -26.82 -2.42 20.61
CA PHE A 560 -27.38 -2.23 21.97
C PHE A 560 -28.84 -2.69 22.08
N LEU A 561 -29.69 -2.30 21.10
CA LEU A 561 -31.10 -2.72 21.10
C LEU A 561 -31.21 -4.22 20.78
N HIS A 562 -32.15 -4.89 21.46
CA HIS A 562 -32.39 -6.34 21.29
C HIS A 562 -31.20 -7.28 21.60
N ALA A 563 -30.14 -6.77 22.22
CA ALA A 563 -28.89 -7.50 22.43
C ALA A 563 -29.07 -8.86 23.12
N GLN A 564 -30.00 -8.98 24.07
CA GLN A 564 -30.23 -10.23 24.81
C GLN A 564 -30.89 -11.29 23.94
N GLU A 565 -31.92 -10.94 23.18
CA GLU A 565 -32.65 -11.82 22.28
C GLU A 565 -31.76 -12.28 21.11
N GLU A 566 -31.11 -11.34 20.45
CA GLU A 566 -30.21 -11.63 19.33
C GLU A 566 -29.00 -12.48 19.78
N SER A 567 -28.40 -12.20 20.95
CA SER A 567 -27.32 -13.03 21.49
C SER A 567 -27.77 -14.46 21.81
N ALA A 568 -29.01 -14.65 22.26
CA ALA A 568 -29.58 -15.98 22.44
C ALA A 568 -29.70 -16.72 21.09
N ARG A 569 -30.17 -16.04 20.04
CA ARG A 569 -30.26 -16.58 18.70
C ARG A 569 -28.90 -16.93 18.10
N LEU A 570 -27.89 -16.09 18.26
CA LEU A 570 -26.53 -16.35 17.83
C LEU A 570 -25.96 -17.62 18.47
N ARG A 571 -26.15 -17.79 19.78
CA ARG A 571 -25.73 -19.02 20.48
C ARG A 571 -26.44 -20.26 19.97
N GLU A 572 -27.74 -20.16 19.65
CA GLU A 572 -28.51 -21.26 19.05
C GLU A 572 -27.95 -21.67 17.68
N ILE A 573 -27.62 -20.66 16.82
CA ILE A 573 -27.01 -20.89 15.51
C ILE A 573 -25.63 -21.54 15.68
N SER A 574 -24.80 -21.04 16.61
CA SER A 574 -23.49 -21.63 16.91
C SER A 574 -23.61 -23.08 17.39
N GLN A 575 -24.57 -23.36 18.26
CA GLN A 575 -24.85 -24.74 18.72
C GLN A 575 -25.25 -25.64 17.55
N THR A 576 -26.13 -25.15 16.67
CA THR A 576 -26.59 -25.92 15.50
C THR A 576 -25.46 -26.17 14.51
N LEU A 577 -24.64 -25.16 14.26
CA LEU A 577 -23.60 -25.20 13.22
C LEU A 577 -22.39 -26.04 13.66
N PHE A 578 -21.98 -25.95 14.94
CA PHE A 578 -20.71 -26.52 15.40
C PHE A 578 -20.82 -27.70 16.40
N HIS A 579 -21.97 -27.88 17.08
CA HIS A 579 -22.07 -28.87 18.17
C HIS A 579 -23.29 -29.81 18.09
N GLY A 580 -24.30 -29.53 17.29
CA GLY A 580 -25.51 -30.36 17.18
C GLY A 580 -25.27 -31.68 16.45
N GLU A 581 -26.24 -32.62 16.59
CA GLU A 581 -26.29 -33.82 15.75
C GLU A 581 -26.47 -33.38 14.27
N GLY A 582 -25.50 -33.72 13.40
CA GLY A 582 -25.48 -33.23 12.02
C GLY A 582 -24.82 -31.84 11.83
N ALA A 583 -24.04 -31.36 12.81
CA ALA A 583 -23.24 -30.13 12.68
C ALA A 583 -22.36 -30.19 11.44
N THR A 584 -22.41 -29.10 10.63
CA THR A 584 -21.66 -28.98 9.36
C THR A 584 -20.47 -28.05 9.47
N GLY A 585 -20.38 -27.24 10.54
CA GLY A 585 -19.25 -26.36 10.83
C GLY A 585 -18.17 -27.09 11.62
N HIS A 586 -16.95 -26.56 11.54
CA HIS A 586 -15.78 -27.11 12.20
C HIS A 586 -15.15 -26.06 13.12
N PHE A 587 -14.85 -26.45 14.35
CA PHE A 587 -14.21 -25.56 15.31
C PHE A 587 -12.75 -25.96 15.52
N VAL A 588 -11.86 -24.98 15.50
CA VAL A 588 -10.41 -25.12 15.70
C VAL A 588 -10.00 -24.18 16.83
N GLU A 589 -9.67 -24.72 17.99
CA GLU A 589 -9.33 -23.92 19.17
C GLU A 589 -8.07 -23.07 18.96
N ASP A 590 -7.05 -23.65 18.33
CA ASP A 590 -5.77 -22.98 18.03
C ASP A 590 -5.61 -22.73 16.54
N GLU A 591 -5.44 -21.48 16.14
CA GLU A 591 -5.27 -21.08 14.73
C GLU A 591 -4.11 -21.79 14.01
N ARG A 592 -3.11 -22.28 14.74
CA ARG A 592 -2.02 -23.10 14.17
C ARG A 592 -2.52 -24.40 13.55
N GLY A 593 -3.70 -24.86 13.93
CA GLY A 593 -4.36 -26.02 13.34
C GLY A 593 -5.25 -25.70 12.11
N LEU A 594 -5.45 -24.42 11.79
CA LEU A 594 -6.39 -23.98 10.76
C LEU A 594 -6.06 -24.56 9.36
N GLY A 595 -4.79 -24.47 8.95
CA GLY A 595 -4.36 -24.95 7.64
C GLY A 595 -4.61 -26.47 7.48
N SER A 596 -4.31 -27.25 8.52
CA SER A 596 -4.55 -28.69 8.52
C SER A 596 -6.05 -29.03 8.52
N ALA A 597 -6.87 -28.25 9.23
CA ALA A 597 -8.32 -28.42 9.22
C ALA A 597 -8.89 -28.09 7.83
N LEU A 598 -8.47 -27.00 7.22
CA LEU A 598 -8.92 -26.61 5.89
C LEU A 598 -8.56 -27.66 4.83
N ALA A 599 -7.31 -28.16 4.82
CA ALA A 599 -6.85 -29.19 3.89
C ALA A 599 -7.56 -30.56 4.08
N LYS A 600 -8.22 -30.80 5.22
CA LYS A 600 -9.03 -32.01 5.45
C LYS A 600 -10.36 -31.96 4.69
N TYR A 601 -10.93 -30.77 4.49
CA TYR A 601 -12.26 -30.56 3.92
C TYR A 601 -12.25 -30.00 2.51
N ALA A 602 -11.15 -29.31 2.13
CA ALA A 602 -10.96 -28.72 0.81
C ALA A 602 -9.67 -29.20 0.17
N THR A 603 -9.63 -29.26 -1.16
CA THR A 603 -8.41 -29.59 -1.92
C THR A 603 -7.55 -28.33 -2.06
N PRO A 604 -6.29 -28.35 -1.61
CA PRO A 604 -5.38 -27.23 -1.82
C PRO A 604 -5.21 -26.89 -3.30
N ASP A 605 -5.01 -25.63 -3.59
CA ASP A 605 -4.83 -25.12 -4.94
C ASP A 605 -3.41 -25.42 -5.47
N MET A 606 -2.41 -25.18 -4.61
CA MET A 606 -1.00 -25.50 -4.89
C MET A 606 -0.32 -26.03 -3.62
N THR A 607 0.36 -27.16 -3.72
CA THR A 607 1.18 -27.70 -2.62
C THR A 607 2.63 -27.80 -3.02
N LEU A 608 3.54 -27.61 -2.05
CA LEU A 608 5.01 -27.61 -2.26
C LEU A 608 5.68 -28.68 -1.41
N ALA A 609 6.66 -29.37 -1.99
CA ALA A 609 7.50 -30.35 -1.32
C ALA A 609 9.00 -30.02 -1.58
N PRO A 610 9.80 -29.65 -0.56
CA PRO A 610 9.38 -29.39 0.81
C PRO A 610 8.45 -28.18 0.93
N ARG A 611 7.68 -28.10 2.04
CA ARG A 611 6.89 -26.93 2.36
C ARG A 611 7.81 -25.72 2.46
N THR A 612 7.51 -24.64 1.73
CA THR A 612 8.34 -23.45 1.59
C THR A 612 7.46 -22.20 1.69
N PRO A 613 7.32 -21.64 2.92
CA PRO A 613 6.43 -20.51 3.19
C PRO A 613 6.76 -19.23 2.41
N GLU A 614 7.97 -19.11 1.89
CA GLU A 614 8.43 -17.96 1.11
C GLU A 614 7.97 -17.98 -0.35
N ILE A 615 7.38 -19.09 -0.81
CA ILE A 615 6.80 -19.17 -2.15
C ILE A 615 5.30 -18.94 -2.04
N GLY A 616 4.83 -17.86 -2.66
CA GLY A 616 3.41 -17.52 -2.78
C GLY A 616 2.89 -17.72 -4.21
N PHE A 617 1.56 -17.74 -4.35
CA PHE A 617 0.91 -17.83 -5.66
C PHE A 617 -0.38 -17.03 -5.72
N ILE A 618 -0.78 -16.69 -6.96
CA ILE A 618 -2.13 -16.25 -7.34
C ILE A 618 -2.63 -17.16 -8.45
N HIS A 619 -3.90 -17.56 -8.39
CA HIS A 619 -4.58 -18.36 -9.40
C HIS A 619 -5.68 -17.57 -10.10
N ARG A 620 -5.64 -17.58 -11.45
CA ARG A 620 -6.65 -16.97 -12.32
C ARG A 620 -7.26 -18.05 -13.22
N LYS A 621 -8.57 -18.09 -13.28
CA LYS A 621 -9.30 -18.98 -14.19
C LYS A 621 -9.64 -18.23 -15.47
N LEU A 622 -9.06 -18.67 -16.59
CA LEU A 622 -9.24 -18.13 -17.92
C LEU A 622 -10.23 -19.01 -18.72
N ALA A 623 -10.70 -18.54 -19.87
CA ALA A 623 -11.54 -19.34 -20.76
C ALA A 623 -10.77 -20.56 -21.33
N GLU A 624 -9.46 -20.38 -21.56
CA GLU A 624 -8.59 -21.38 -22.18
C GLU A 624 -7.85 -22.28 -21.17
N GLY A 625 -7.95 -22.01 -19.87
CA GLY A 625 -7.25 -22.77 -18.83
C GLY A 625 -7.01 -22.02 -17.54
N ASP A 626 -6.05 -22.48 -16.78
CA ASP A 626 -5.72 -21.98 -15.46
C ASP A 626 -4.32 -21.34 -15.44
N LEU A 627 -4.25 -20.10 -14.97
CA LEU A 627 -3.01 -19.34 -14.90
C LEU A 627 -2.58 -19.11 -13.45
N TYR A 628 -1.37 -19.52 -13.12
CA TYR A 628 -0.76 -19.26 -11.83
C TYR A 628 0.41 -18.28 -11.96
N PHE A 629 0.42 -17.27 -11.13
CA PHE A 629 1.63 -16.48 -10.86
C PHE A 629 2.25 -17.03 -9.58
N VAL A 630 3.51 -17.47 -9.65
CA VAL A 630 4.24 -18.06 -8.52
C VAL A 630 5.50 -17.25 -8.28
N ALA A 631 5.75 -16.82 -7.04
CA ALA A 631 6.90 -15.99 -6.71
C ALA A 631 7.64 -16.48 -5.46
N ASN A 632 8.97 -16.52 -5.55
CA ASN A 632 9.88 -16.64 -4.43
C ASN A 632 10.10 -15.26 -3.81
N THR A 633 9.61 -15.05 -2.59
CA THR A 633 9.71 -13.76 -1.88
C THR A 633 10.98 -13.66 -1.03
N SER A 634 11.87 -14.66 -1.06
CA SER A 634 13.08 -14.69 -0.27
C SER A 634 14.34 -14.33 -1.08
N ASN A 635 15.39 -14.01 -0.35
CA ASN A 635 16.73 -13.72 -0.87
C ASN A 635 17.58 -14.97 -1.13
N GLU A 636 16.98 -16.16 -1.06
CA GLU A 636 17.63 -17.45 -1.31
C GLU A 636 17.01 -18.17 -2.50
N THR A 637 17.79 -18.98 -3.19
CA THR A 637 17.27 -19.91 -4.20
C THR A 637 16.41 -20.98 -3.54
N LYS A 638 15.24 -21.22 -4.06
CA LYS A 638 14.32 -22.26 -3.59
C LYS A 638 14.12 -23.32 -4.67
N GLN A 639 14.31 -24.58 -4.26
CA GLN A 639 14.07 -25.74 -5.13
C GLN A 639 12.97 -26.60 -4.52
N VAL A 640 11.85 -26.68 -5.22
CA VAL A 640 10.65 -27.37 -4.71
C VAL A 640 9.96 -28.13 -5.82
N GLN A 641 9.27 -29.19 -5.45
CA GLN A 641 8.29 -29.86 -6.29
C GLN A 641 6.91 -29.26 -6.01
N ALA A 642 6.28 -28.68 -7.02
CA ALA A 642 4.94 -28.11 -6.94
C ALA A 642 3.90 -29.04 -7.55
N HIS A 643 2.75 -29.19 -6.85
CA HIS A 643 1.58 -29.89 -7.32
C HIS A 643 0.40 -28.90 -7.36
N PHE A 644 -0.28 -28.83 -8.48
CA PHE A 644 -1.42 -27.96 -8.72
C PHE A 644 -2.71 -28.79 -8.79
N ARG A 645 -3.80 -28.24 -8.26
CA ARG A 645 -5.11 -28.91 -8.22
C ARG A 645 -5.66 -29.15 -9.62
N ASP A 646 -5.58 -28.15 -10.47
CA ASP A 646 -6.13 -28.15 -11.83
C ASP A 646 -5.02 -28.49 -12.83
N ALA A 647 -4.60 -29.75 -12.86
CA ALA A 647 -3.58 -30.23 -13.79
C ALA A 647 -4.23 -30.61 -15.13
N ALA A 648 -4.14 -29.72 -16.11
CA ALA A 648 -4.50 -29.97 -17.50
C ALA A 648 -3.45 -30.83 -18.23
N ARG A 649 -3.72 -31.19 -19.50
CA ARG A 649 -2.80 -32.03 -20.31
C ARG A 649 -1.50 -31.35 -20.69
N HIS A 650 -1.53 -30.03 -20.79
CA HIS A 650 -0.39 -29.22 -21.20
C HIS A 650 -0.11 -28.15 -20.16
N VAL A 651 1.17 -27.93 -19.91
CA VAL A 651 1.64 -26.88 -19.01
C VAL A 651 2.76 -26.10 -19.67
N GLU A 652 2.66 -24.80 -19.60
CA GLU A 652 3.65 -23.85 -20.09
C GLU A 652 4.19 -22.98 -18.96
N LEU A 653 5.50 -22.75 -18.98
CA LEU A 653 6.17 -21.71 -18.19
C LEU A 653 6.32 -20.46 -19.06
N TRP A 654 5.74 -19.37 -18.67
CA TRP A 654 5.89 -18.08 -19.33
C TRP A 654 6.88 -17.20 -18.58
N ASP A 655 7.90 -16.76 -19.28
CA ASP A 655 8.86 -15.78 -18.74
C ASP A 655 8.33 -14.35 -19.01
N ALA A 656 7.93 -13.67 -17.96
CA ALA A 656 7.40 -12.31 -18.09
C ALA A 656 8.44 -11.27 -18.53
N PHE A 657 9.75 -11.55 -18.40
CA PHE A 657 10.81 -10.65 -18.90
C PHE A 657 11.00 -10.77 -20.42
N SER A 658 11.17 -11.98 -20.92
CA SER A 658 11.38 -12.21 -22.37
C SER A 658 10.06 -12.26 -23.14
N GLY A 659 8.97 -12.74 -22.53
CA GLY A 659 7.69 -13.06 -23.15
C GLY A 659 7.70 -14.42 -23.86
N GLU A 660 8.74 -15.23 -23.63
CA GLU A 660 8.84 -16.58 -24.17
C GLU A 660 8.06 -17.58 -23.33
N ALA A 661 7.50 -18.58 -23.98
CA ALA A 661 6.85 -19.72 -23.34
C ALA A 661 7.67 -21.00 -23.59
N SER A 662 7.78 -21.86 -22.57
CA SER A 662 8.39 -23.17 -22.65
C SER A 662 7.47 -24.23 -22.06
N GLY A 663 7.35 -25.40 -22.73
CA GLY A 663 6.56 -26.52 -22.23
C GLY A 663 7.27 -27.30 -21.14
N LEU A 664 6.51 -27.95 -20.27
CA LEU A 664 7.00 -28.94 -19.33
C LEU A 664 6.56 -30.35 -19.75
N ALA A 665 7.43 -31.32 -19.50
CA ALA A 665 7.19 -32.71 -19.92
C ALA A 665 6.12 -33.42 -19.11
N ASP A 666 6.00 -33.07 -17.84
CA ASP A 666 5.08 -33.68 -16.89
C ASP A 666 4.28 -32.62 -16.12
N PRO A 667 3.01 -32.42 -16.46
CA PRO A 667 2.17 -31.44 -15.76
C PRO A 667 1.83 -31.84 -14.32
N GLN A 668 2.02 -33.11 -13.94
CA GLN A 668 1.77 -33.61 -12.58
C GLN A 668 2.99 -33.41 -11.64
N LYS A 669 4.17 -33.15 -12.21
CA LYS A 669 5.43 -33.07 -11.47
C LYS A 669 6.23 -31.85 -11.93
N ILE A 670 5.90 -30.71 -11.37
CA ILE A 670 6.55 -29.44 -11.73
C ILE A 670 7.68 -29.16 -10.75
N GLU A 671 8.92 -29.28 -11.21
CA GLU A 671 10.09 -28.83 -10.45
C GLU A 671 10.27 -27.34 -10.66
N LEU A 672 10.18 -26.57 -9.59
CA LEU A 672 10.45 -25.14 -9.57
C LEU A 672 11.84 -24.90 -8.96
N ASP A 673 12.74 -24.33 -9.74
CA ASP A 673 14.04 -23.81 -9.32
C ASP A 673 13.97 -22.29 -9.47
N LEU A 674 13.72 -21.60 -8.35
CA LEU A 674 13.48 -20.16 -8.31
C LEU A 674 14.65 -19.45 -7.64
N ALA A 675 15.36 -18.63 -8.40
CA ALA A 675 16.39 -17.76 -7.87
C ALA A 675 15.80 -16.77 -6.83
N PRO A 676 16.63 -16.06 -6.06
CA PRO A 676 16.16 -15.02 -5.15
C PRO A 676 15.25 -14.03 -5.86
N TYR A 677 14.06 -13.79 -5.29
CA TYR A 677 13.04 -12.86 -5.83
C TYR A 677 12.61 -13.18 -7.27
N GLU A 678 12.72 -14.43 -7.70
CA GLU A 678 12.25 -14.86 -9.02
C GLU A 678 10.77 -15.24 -8.99
N SER A 679 10.07 -14.99 -10.09
CA SER A 679 8.67 -15.33 -10.29
C SER A 679 8.45 -15.96 -11.67
N ARG A 680 7.40 -16.77 -11.78
CA ARG A 680 6.98 -17.46 -13.00
C ARG A 680 5.48 -17.34 -13.21
N LEU A 681 5.05 -17.26 -14.46
CA LEU A 681 3.68 -17.51 -14.86
C LEU A 681 3.60 -18.96 -15.36
N ILE A 682 2.66 -19.74 -14.82
CA ILE A 682 2.46 -21.15 -15.17
C ILE A 682 1.05 -21.27 -15.71
N PHE A 683 0.93 -21.70 -16.96
CA PHE A 683 -0.36 -21.82 -17.64
C PHE A 683 -0.69 -23.26 -17.95
N PHE A 684 -1.85 -23.73 -17.49
CA PHE A 684 -2.40 -25.03 -17.73
C PHE A 684 -3.53 -24.96 -18.76
N SER A 685 -3.51 -25.81 -19.79
CA SER A 685 -4.58 -25.86 -20.80
C SER A 685 -4.74 -27.23 -21.43
N ASP A 686 -5.92 -27.53 -21.94
CA ASP A 686 -6.19 -28.77 -22.67
C ASP A 686 -6.00 -28.63 -24.18
N GLY A 687 -5.88 -27.41 -24.71
CA GLY A 687 -5.90 -27.11 -26.13
C GLY A 687 -4.64 -26.46 -26.71
N ALA A 688 -3.63 -26.12 -25.92
CA ALA A 688 -2.43 -25.43 -26.40
C ALA A 688 -1.47 -26.42 -27.10
N LYS A 689 -0.76 -25.94 -28.12
CA LYS A 689 0.39 -26.67 -28.67
C LYS A 689 1.47 -26.60 -27.59
N ALA A 690 1.86 -27.75 -27.04
CA ALA A 690 2.94 -27.83 -26.08
C ALA A 690 4.19 -27.16 -26.65
N ALA A 691 4.70 -26.16 -25.95
CA ALA A 691 6.04 -25.62 -26.23
C ALA A 691 7.07 -26.74 -25.93
N LEU A 692 8.19 -26.76 -26.65
CA LEU A 692 9.20 -27.79 -26.44
C LEU A 692 9.80 -27.70 -25.04
N PRO A 693 9.95 -28.82 -24.32
CA PRO A 693 10.60 -28.81 -23.01
C PRO A 693 12.02 -28.25 -23.12
N GLN A 694 12.39 -27.41 -22.18
CA GLN A 694 13.78 -26.99 -22.05
C GLN A 694 14.61 -28.11 -21.38
N PRO A 695 15.70 -28.58 -21.97
CA PRO A 695 16.55 -29.59 -21.36
C PRO A 695 17.25 -29.05 -20.11
N LYS A 696 17.45 -29.89 -19.07
CA LYS A 696 18.37 -29.56 -17.97
C LYS A 696 19.78 -29.38 -18.56
N ARG A 697 20.38 -28.22 -18.34
CA ARG A 697 21.65 -27.80 -18.94
C ARG A 697 22.78 -28.00 -17.95
N ARG A 698 23.92 -28.60 -18.41
CA ARG A 698 25.16 -28.54 -17.65
C ARG A 698 25.86 -27.23 -17.97
N GLU A 699 26.39 -26.60 -16.92
CA GLU A 699 27.15 -25.35 -17.04
C GLU A 699 28.63 -25.62 -16.81
N ASN A 700 29.47 -25.10 -17.73
CA ASN A 700 30.92 -25.18 -17.64
C ASN A 700 31.51 -23.77 -17.75
N VAL A 701 32.47 -23.45 -16.88
CA VAL A 701 33.22 -22.19 -16.98
C VAL A 701 34.24 -22.32 -18.10
N VAL A 702 34.07 -21.53 -19.13
CA VAL A 702 34.97 -21.46 -20.30
C VAL A 702 36.17 -20.57 -19.99
N MET A 703 35.92 -19.40 -19.34
CA MET A 703 36.98 -18.43 -19.08
C MET A 703 36.62 -17.55 -17.85
N ASP A 704 37.63 -17.26 -17.06
CA ASP A 704 37.54 -16.26 -15.97
C ASP A 704 38.05 -14.90 -16.48
N LEU A 705 37.15 -13.90 -16.45
CA LEU A 705 37.42 -12.54 -16.90
C LEU A 705 37.48 -11.54 -15.72
N SER A 706 37.55 -12.01 -14.48
CA SER A 706 37.40 -11.19 -13.26
C SER A 706 38.52 -10.19 -12.98
N ARG A 707 39.59 -10.16 -13.76
CA ARG A 707 40.79 -9.36 -13.49
C ARG A 707 41.15 -8.44 -14.65
N GLN A 708 41.94 -7.40 -14.39
CA GLN A 708 42.57 -6.51 -15.39
C GLN A 708 41.54 -5.79 -16.27
N TRP A 709 40.72 -5.00 -15.66
CA TRP A 709 39.73 -4.16 -16.36
C TRP A 709 40.26 -2.72 -16.52
N GLN A 710 39.95 -2.10 -17.65
CA GLN A 710 40.01 -0.66 -17.85
C GLN A 710 38.68 -0.04 -17.47
N VAL A 711 38.66 0.91 -16.54
CA VAL A 711 37.44 1.52 -16.03
C VAL A 711 37.49 3.03 -16.25
N THR A 712 36.43 3.59 -16.82
CA THR A 712 36.26 5.04 -17.03
C THR A 712 35.01 5.48 -16.28
N PHE A 713 35.16 6.44 -15.37
CA PHE A 713 34.05 7.03 -14.61
C PHE A 713 33.50 8.24 -15.36
N GLY A 714 32.19 8.23 -15.65
CA GLY A 714 31.54 9.25 -16.49
C GLY A 714 31.96 9.14 -17.97
N GLU A 715 31.59 10.14 -18.76
CA GLU A 715 31.86 10.18 -20.20
C GLU A 715 33.33 10.59 -20.53
N THR A 716 33.88 11.49 -19.74
CA THR A 716 35.17 12.16 -19.99
C THR A 716 36.26 11.81 -18.96
N GLY A 717 35.98 10.87 -18.05
CA GLY A 717 36.92 10.50 -16.98
C GLY A 717 38.20 9.86 -17.49
N ALA A 718 39.26 9.95 -16.69
CA ALA A 718 40.54 9.26 -17.01
C ALA A 718 40.33 7.73 -16.90
N VAL A 719 41.02 6.97 -17.76
CA VAL A 719 41.06 5.52 -17.70
C VAL A 719 41.85 5.08 -16.48
N THR A 720 41.20 4.29 -15.62
CA THR A 720 41.83 3.65 -14.44
C THR A 720 42.01 2.15 -14.70
N GLN A 721 43.15 1.61 -14.39
CA GLN A 721 43.38 0.16 -14.42
C GLN A 721 42.89 -0.44 -13.09
N MET A 722 42.03 -1.45 -13.18
CA MET A 722 41.51 -2.17 -12.04
C MET A 722 41.92 -3.63 -12.12
N ASP A 723 42.96 -3.99 -11.39
CA ASP A 723 43.53 -5.38 -11.41
C ASP A 723 42.55 -6.39 -10.84
N ARG A 724 41.73 -5.97 -9.85
CA ARG A 724 40.63 -6.74 -9.25
C ARG A 724 39.40 -5.87 -9.22
N LEU A 725 38.27 -6.49 -9.40
CA LEU A 725 36.97 -5.82 -9.24
C LEU A 725 36.75 -5.50 -7.75
N THR A 726 36.62 -4.21 -7.43
CA THR A 726 36.38 -3.68 -6.08
C THR A 726 35.27 -2.65 -6.15
N SER A 727 34.70 -2.31 -5.00
CA SER A 727 33.70 -1.25 -4.93
C SER A 727 34.32 0.10 -5.27
N TRP A 728 33.54 0.97 -5.95
CA TRP A 728 33.93 2.36 -6.17
C TRP A 728 34.08 3.13 -4.86
N THR A 729 33.36 2.66 -3.80
CA THR A 729 33.43 3.26 -2.47
C THR A 729 34.72 2.95 -1.70
N ASP A 730 35.53 2.00 -2.18
CA ASP A 730 36.81 1.65 -1.57
C ASP A 730 37.91 2.67 -1.90
N ASP A 731 37.73 3.52 -2.93
CA ASP A 731 38.65 4.58 -3.31
C ASP A 731 38.05 5.97 -2.98
N ALA A 732 38.81 6.77 -2.20
CA ALA A 732 38.40 8.12 -1.80
C ALA A 732 38.06 9.07 -2.97
N LYS A 733 38.56 8.80 -4.18
CA LYS A 733 38.27 9.61 -5.37
C LYS A 733 36.92 9.29 -6.00
N THR A 734 36.40 8.08 -5.77
CA THR A 734 35.18 7.58 -6.39
C THR A 734 34.11 7.17 -5.39
N GLN A 735 34.37 7.29 -4.08
CA GLN A 735 33.41 6.84 -3.05
C GLN A 735 32.04 7.52 -3.12
N PHE A 736 31.97 8.76 -3.58
CA PHE A 736 30.73 9.54 -3.76
C PHE A 736 30.30 9.64 -5.22
N PHE A 737 30.94 8.90 -6.12
CA PHE A 737 30.54 8.94 -7.52
C PHE A 737 29.17 8.31 -7.72
N SER A 738 28.26 9.07 -8.35
CA SER A 738 27.01 8.59 -8.90
C SER A 738 27.01 8.82 -10.40
N GLY A 739 26.71 7.76 -11.17
CA GLY A 739 26.76 7.87 -12.62
C GLY A 739 27.07 6.53 -13.29
N LEU A 740 27.44 6.62 -14.55
CA LEU A 740 27.86 5.46 -15.35
C LEU A 740 29.38 5.29 -15.30
N ALA A 741 29.83 4.09 -14.93
CA ALA A 741 31.23 3.71 -15.13
C ALA A 741 31.30 2.62 -16.22
N THR A 742 32.22 2.82 -17.16
CA THR A 742 32.41 1.90 -18.30
C THR A 742 33.63 1.03 -18.06
N TYR A 743 33.42 -0.27 -17.99
CA TYR A 743 34.43 -1.30 -17.90
C TYR A 743 34.72 -1.85 -19.30
N ARG A 744 36.01 -1.97 -19.68
CA ARG A 744 36.44 -2.54 -20.95
C ARG A 744 37.48 -3.60 -20.73
N LYS A 745 37.42 -4.69 -21.51
CA LYS A 745 38.37 -5.77 -21.50
C LYS A 745 38.40 -6.48 -22.84
N SER A 746 39.62 -6.72 -23.35
CA SER A 746 39.84 -7.63 -24.48
C SER A 746 40.23 -9.01 -23.99
N PHE A 747 39.78 -10.04 -24.70
CA PHE A 747 40.12 -11.46 -24.40
C PHE A 747 40.18 -12.30 -25.67
N GLU A 748 40.99 -13.36 -25.63
CA GLU A 748 41.11 -14.30 -26.75
C GLU A 748 40.24 -15.54 -26.48
N LEU A 749 39.34 -15.88 -27.39
CA LEU A 749 38.46 -17.04 -27.28
C LEU A 749 38.98 -18.17 -28.21
N PRO A 750 39.34 -19.34 -27.69
CA PRO A 750 39.81 -20.46 -28.52
C PRO A 750 38.62 -21.09 -29.28
N GLN A 751 38.87 -21.65 -30.46
CA GLN A 751 37.91 -22.40 -31.27
C GLN A 751 37.21 -23.52 -30.46
N SER A 752 37.94 -24.15 -29.55
CA SER A 752 37.38 -25.19 -28.68
C SER A 752 36.30 -24.74 -27.72
N ALA A 753 36.10 -23.44 -27.55
CA ALA A 753 35.02 -22.87 -26.75
C ALA A 753 33.72 -22.56 -27.55
N LEU A 754 33.76 -22.80 -28.88
CA LEU A 754 32.61 -22.53 -29.77
C LEU A 754 31.98 -23.85 -30.25
N HIS A 755 31.29 -24.54 -29.36
CA HIS A 755 30.63 -25.81 -29.69
C HIS A 755 29.30 -25.57 -30.40
N THR A 756 28.99 -26.36 -31.42
CA THR A 756 27.76 -26.29 -32.18
C THR A 756 26.57 -26.61 -31.26
N GLY A 757 25.71 -25.65 -31.07
CA GLY A 757 24.47 -25.75 -30.26
C GLY A 757 24.64 -25.41 -28.78
N ALA A 758 25.84 -25.06 -28.32
CA ALA A 758 26.08 -24.50 -27.00
C ALA A 758 25.64 -23.03 -26.92
N ARG A 759 25.16 -22.61 -25.77
CA ARG A 759 24.88 -21.18 -25.48
C ARG A 759 25.99 -20.67 -24.55
N LEU A 760 26.47 -19.48 -24.84
CA LEU A 760 27.49 -18.80 -24.06
C LEU A 760 26.87 -17.62 -23.32
N PHE A 761 27.19 -17.51 -22.05
CA PHE A 761 26.71 -16.43 -21.14
C PHE A 761 27.90 -15.72 -20.50
N LEU A 762 27.81 -14.41 -20.40
CA LEU A 762 28.60 -13.64 -19.46
C LEU A 762 27.89 -13.66 -18.11
N ASP A 763 28.47 -14.32 -17.13
CA ASP A 763 27.92 -14.58 -15.79
C ASP A 763 28.68 -13.78 -14.73
N PHE A 764 27.95 -13.11 -13.84
CA PHE A 764 28.49 -12.24 -12.79
C PHE A 764 28.38 -12.86 -11.39
N GLY A 765 27.82 -14.06 -11.28
CA GLY A 765 27.59 -14.77 -10.03
C GLY A 765 26.15 -14.61 -9.50
N ALA A 766 25.85 -15.31 -8.43
CA ALA A 766 24.47 -15.43 -7.92
C ALA A 766 24.02 -14.29 -6.99
N GLY A 767 24.96 -13.51 -6.47
CA GLY A 767 24.71 -12.62 -5.33
C GLY A 767 24.82 -13.38 -3.98
N THR A 768 24.87 -12.63 -2.89
CA THR A 768 25.00 -13.17 -1.53
C THR A 768 23.80 -12.74 -0.69
N PRO A 769 23.02 -13.68 -0.10
CA PRO A 769 21.94 -13.33 0.81
C PRO A 769 22.45 -12.56 2.03
N GLN A 770 21.74 -11.49 2.41
CA GLN A 770 21.97 -10.74 3.65
C GLN A 770 21.06 -11.31 4.76
N GLU A 771 21.47 -11.13 6.03
CA GLU A 771 20.58 -11.42 7.15
C GLU A 771 19.36 -10.48 7.12
N LEU A 772 18.18 -11.05 7.35
CA LEU A 772 16.95 -10.28 7.50
C LEU A 772 16.95 -9.65 8.90
N PRO A 773 16.51 -8.39 9.06
CA PRO A 773 16.38 -7.77 10.37
C PRO A 773 15.35 -8.52 11.21
N SER A 774 15.62 -8.66 12.50
CA SER A 774 14.70 -9.27 13.46
C SER A 774 14.54 -8.35 14.68
N PRO A 775 13.36 -7.82 14.98
CA PRO A 775 12.11 -7.96 14.20
C PRO A 775 12.23 -7.29 12.81
N PRO A 776 11.39 -7.65 11.85
CA PRO A 776 11.34 -6.96 10.56
C PRO A 776 11.16 -5.46 10.79
N GLY A 777 12.02 -4.65 10.21
CA GLY A 777 11.89 -3.20 10.29
C GLY A 777 10.72 -2.75 9.41
N GLU A 778 9.82 -1.94 9.95
CA GLU A 778 8.62 -1.48 9.24
C GLU A 778 8.92 -0.47 8.11
N THR A 779 10.12 0.09 8.07
CA THR A 779 10.36 1.34 7.33
C THR A 779 11.44 1.28 6.26
N ASN A 780 12.07 0.14 5.99
CA ASN A 780 13.20 0.07 5.06
C ASN A 780 13.10 -1.13 4.12
N MET A 781 12.02 -1.16 3.33
CA MET A 781 11.85 -2.18 2.30
C MET A 781 13.03 -2.19 1.34
N LYS A 782 13.72 -3.32 1.23
CA LYS A 782 14.79 -3.58 0.26
C LYS A 782 14.93 -5.07 -0.01
N ALA A 783 15.42 -5.43 -1.18
CA ALA A 783 15.89 -6.78 -1.43
C ALA A 783 17.16 -7.03 -0.61
N TYR A 784 17.14 -8.04 0.25
CA TYR A 784 18.25 -8.39 1.14
C TYR A 784 19.26 -9.31 0.43
N LEU A 785 19.74 -8.84 -0.72
CA LEU A 785 20.68 -9.57 -1.57
C LEU A 785 21.85 -8.67 -1.97
N ASP A 786 23.06 -9.06 -1.62
CA ASP A 786 24.27 -8.41 -2.12
C ASP A 786 24.50 -8.81 -3.58
N ALA A 787 23.99 -7.97 -4.48
CA ALA A 787 24.09 -8.17 -5.91
C ALA A 787 25.55 -8.09 -6.39
N PRO A 788 25.98 -8.90 -7.33
CA PRO A 788 27.31 -8.82 -7.91
C PRO A 788 27.49 -7.60 -8.83
N ILE A 789 26.40 -7.02 -9.27
CA ILE A 789 26.33 -5.75 -10.03
C ILE A 789 25.51 -4.74 -9.24
N ARG A 790 26.06 -3.56 -9.03
CA ARG A 790 25.48 -2.47 -8.27
C ARG A 790 25.32 -1.21 -9.13
N GLU A 791 24.11 -0.95 -9.76
CA GLU A 791 22.85 -1.72 -9.62
C GLU A 791 22.40 -2.30 -10.96
N ALA A 792 22.77 -1.68 -12.10
CA ALA A 792 22.42 -2.17 -13.43
C ALA A 792 23.59 -2.07 -14.39
N ALA A 793 23.81 -3.10 -15.19
CA ALA A 793 24.88 -3.15 -16.16
C ALA A 793 24.37 -3.38 -17.57
N ARG A 794 24.65 -2.49 -18.50
CA ARG A 794 24.43 -2.66 -19.93
C ARG A 794 25.66 -3.27 -20.55
N VAL A 795 25.50 -4.47 -21.13
CA VAL A 795 26.62 -5.29 -21.65
C VAL A 795 26.66 -5.21 -23.17
N TYR A 796 27.86 -5.03 -23.70
CA TYR A 796 28.15 -5.04 -25.13
C TYR A 796 29.34 -5.98 -25.40
N VAL A 797 29.25 -6.77 -26.48
CA VAL A 797 30.33 -7.63 -26.96
C VAL A 797 30.58 -7.28 -28.41
N ASN A 798 31.85 -7.00 -28.76
CA ASN A 798 32.24 -6.60 -30.12
C ASN A 798 31.40 -5.45 -30.69
N GLY A 799 31.08 -4.47 -29.83
CA GLY A 799 30.27 -3.31 -30.17
C GLY A 799 28.74 -3.53 -30.22
N LYS A 800 28.26 -4.77 -30.16
CA LYS A 800 26.83 -5.12 -30.21
C LYS A 800 26.28 -5.29 -28.80
N SER A 801 25.02 -4.82 -28.56
CA SER A 801 24.35 -4.99 -27.28
C SER A 801 24.01 -6.45 -27.02
N ALA A 802 24.43 -6.98 -25.87
CA ALA A 802 24.04 -8.29 -25.37
C ALA A 802 22.80 -8.22 -24.44
N GLY A 803 22.52 -7.06 -23.84
CA GLY A 803 21.40 -6.87 -22.93
C GLY A 803 21.76 -6.08 -21.68
N ILE A 804 20.88 -6.17 -20.69
CA ILE A 804 21.02 -5.52 -19.38
C ILE A 804 20.96 -6.55 -18.25
N VAL A 805 21.78 -6.36 -17.22
CA VAL A 805 21.84 -7.22 -16.03
C VAL A 805 21.61 -6.39 -14.78
N TRP A 806 20.60 -6.75 -13.99
CA TRP A 806 20.23 -6.03 -12.76
C TRP A 806 19.53 -6.93 -11.71
N ARG A 807 19.22 -8.17 -12.05
CA ARG A 807 18.50 -9.15 -11.24
C ARG A 807 19.09 -10.56 -11.35
N PRO A 808 18.80 -11.45 -10.41
CA PRO A 808 19.10 -12.88 -10.57
C PRO A 808 18.32 -13.52 -11.75
N PRO A 809 18.93 -14.47 -12.47
CA PRO A 809 20.36 -14.75 -12.47
C PRO A 809 21.14 -13.63 -13.15
N TYR A 810 22.23 -13.15 -12.51
CA TYR A 810 23.02 -12.03 -13.02
C TYR A 810 23.89 -12.47 -14.20
N ARG A 811 23.28 -12.71 -15.33
CA ARG A 811 23.95 -13.15 -16.56
C ARG A 811 23.25 -12.64 -17.82
N VAL A 812 23.99 -12.57 -18.90
CA VAL A 812 23.46 -12.21 -20.22
C VAL A 812 24.03 -13.14 -21.30
N GLU A 813 23.19 -13.51 -22.24
CA GLU A 813 23.61 -14.37 -23.34
C GLU A 813 24.48 -13.61 -24.35
N VAL A 814 25.60 -14.20 -24.72
CA VAL A 814 26.57 -13.66 -25.67
C VAL A 814 26.82 -14.59 -26.87
N THR A 815 26.03 -15.65 -27.00
CA THR A 815 26.04 -16.56 -28.15
C THR A 815 25.86 -15.75 -29.47
N GLY A 816 26.70 -15.99 -30.48
CA GLY A 816 26.64 -15.24 -31.72
C GLY A 816 27.16 -13.78 -31.68
N LEU A 817 27.56 -13.30 -30.51
CA LEU A 817 28.25 -12.02 -30.34
C LEU A 817 29.76 -12.20 -30.17
N VAL A 818 30.20 -13.36 -29.68
CA VAL A 818 31.61 -13.77 -29.58
C VAL A 818 32.03 -14.56 -30.80
N HIS A 819 33.34 -14.56 -31.12
CA HIS A 819 33.94 -15.33 -32.21
C HIS A 819 35.32 -15.84 -31.79
N GLU A 820 35.90 -16.74 -32.58
CA GLU A 820 37.26 -17.21 -32.40
C GLU A 820 38.27 -16.06 -32.47
N GLY A 821 39.27 -16.06 -31.60
CA GLY A 821 40.31 -15.04 -31.51
C GLY A 821 39.91 -13.87 -30.62
N ALA A 822 40.33 -12.67 -31.01
CA ALA A 822 40.20 -11.45 -30.20
C ALA A 822 38.75 -10.97 -30.09
N ASN A 823 38.26 -10.78 -28.86
CA ASN A 823 36.95 -10.23 -28.56
C ASN A 823 37.11 -9.06 -27.55
N GLU A 824 36.18 -8.09 -27.63
CA GLU A 824 36.06 -7.01 -26.66
C GLU A 824 34.72 -7.09 -25.94
N VAL A 825 34.76 -6.99 -24.60
CA VAL A 825 33.58 -6.77 -23.79
C VAL A 825 33.61 -5.37 -23.18
N ARG A 826 32.48 -4.65 -23.28
CA ARG A 826 32.25 -3.34 -22.66
C ARG A 826 31.00 -3.42 -21.79
N ILE A 827 31.13 -3.01 -20.52
CA ILE A 827 30.05 -3.04 -19.54
C ILE A 827 29.87 -1.65 -18.98
N ALA A 828 28.69 -1.03 -19.18
CA ALA A 828 28.35 0.25 -18.59
C ALA A 828 27.49 0.00 -17.35
N VAL A 829 28.04 0.29 -16.17
CA VAL A 829 27.37 0.08 -14.87
C VAL A 829 26.87 1.40 -14.34
N GLY A 830 25.60 1.46 -13.98
CA GLY A 830 24.98 2.56 -13.28
C GLY A 830 24.66 2.16 -11.82
N ASN A 831 25.11 2.99 -10.88
CA ASN A 831 24.82 2.82 -9.46
C ASN A 831 23.58 3.61 -9.01
N THR A 832 23.46 3.87 -7.70
CA THR A 832 22.41 4.70 -7.10
C THR A 832 22.87 6.15 -6.96
N ALA A 833 21.93 7.12 -7.02
CA ALA A 833 22.23 8.53 -6.83
C ALA A 833 22.47 8.93 -5.35
N ILE A 834 22.18 8.05 -4.40
CA ILE A 834 22.45 8.30 -2.97
C ILE A 834 23.94 8.54 -2.70
N ASN A 835 24.84 7.95 -3.50
CA ASN A 835 26.27 8.13 -3.29
C ASN A 835 26.69 9.61 -3.44
N GLU A 836 26.18 10.30 -4.44
CA GLU A 836 26.40 11.74 -4.62
C GLU A 836 25.81 12.54 -3.46
N LEU A 837 24.57 12.23 -3.04
CA LEU A 837 23.94 12.90 -1.90
C LEU A 837 24.75 12.74 -0.62
N ALA A 838 25.34 11.57 -0.38
CA ALA A 838 26.17 11.32 0.80
C ALA A 838 27.46 12.14 0.80
N GLY A 839 27.93 12.58 -0.37
CA GLY A 839 29.07 13.47 -0.52
C GLY A 839 28.74 14.97 -0.51
N GLN A 840 27.46 15.33 -0.59
CA GLN A 840 27.02 16.72 -0.64
C GLN A 840 26.90 17.34 0.76
N ARG A 841 26.98 18.68 0.80
CA ARG A 841 26.63 19.44 1.99
C ARG A 841 25.13 19.34 2.25
N LEU A 842 24.76 19.18 3.51
CA LEU A 842 23.34 19.18 3.93
C LEU A 842 22.64 20.48 3.47
N PRO A 843 21.44 20.37 2.90
CA PRO A 843 20.65 21.54 2.52
C PRO A 843 20.29 22.41 3.73
N ASP A 844 20.22 23.72 3.52
CA ASP A 844 19.74 24.65 4.53
C ASP A 844 18.26 24.98 4.29
N TYR A 845 17.41 24.38 5.10
CA TYR A 845 15.97 24.53 5.01
C TYR A 845 15.37 25.63 5.92
N ARG A 846 16.20 26.42 6.63
CA ARG A 846 15.72 27.42 7.60
C ARG A 846 14.71 28.40 7.00
N LEU A 847 14.98 28.92 5.80
CA LEU A 847 14.06 29.85 5.13
C LEU A 847 12.75 29.19 4.67
N LEU A 848 12.78 27.95 4.27
CA LEU A 848 11.57 27.18 3.95
C LEU A 848 10.73 26.91 5.20
N TRP A 849 11.39 26.57 6.33
CA TRP A 849 10.72 26.43 7.61
C TRP A 849 10.11 27.74 8.11
N ASP A 850 10.83 28.85 7.96
CA ASP A 850 10.31 30.18 8.32
C ASP A 850 9.09 30.57 7.48
N ARG A 851 9.10 30.20 6.19
CA ARG A 851 8.01 30.55 5.26
C ARG A 851 6.80 29.64 5.38
N TYR A 852 7.00 28.35 5.48
CA TYR A 852 5.93 27.34 5.36
C TYR A 852 5.65 26.59 6.66
N GLY A 853 6.51 26.72 7.67
CA GLY A 853 6.33 26.04 8.97
C GLY A 853 6.18 24.52 8.81
N LYS A 854 5.20 23.96 9.51
CA LYS A 854 4.90 22.51 9.48
C LYS A 854 4.30 22.02 8.15
N LEU A 855 3.94 22.88 7.24
CA LEU A 855 3.50 22.47 5.89
C LEU A 855 4.65 21.94 5.05
N PHE A 856 5.87 22.38 5.35
CA PHE A 856 7.10 21.90 4.74
C PHE A 856 7.66 20.69 5.48
N GLU A 857 8.06 19.65 4.76
CA GLU A 857 8.74 18.46 5.30
C GLU A 857 9.90 18.08 4.38
N PRO A 858 11.13 18.31 4.77
CA PRO A 858 12.29 17.85 4.01
C PRO A 858 12.51 16.36 4.29
N GLN A 859 13.01 15.66 3.30
CA GLN A 859 13.55 14.35 3.56
C GLN A 859 14.79 14.43 4.45
N GLY A 860 14.88 13.55 5.45
CA GLY A 860 16.04 13.43 6.32
C GLY A 860 17.30 13.10 5.52
N MET A 861 18.29 13.99 5.61
CA MET A 861 19.58 13.86 4.91
C MET A 861 20.71 13.48 5.87
N GLN A 862 20.40 13.33 7.15
CA GLN A 862 21.37 12.97 8.18
C GLN A 862 21.73 11.49 8.01
N ASN A 863 23.01 11.18 8.20
CA ASN A 863 23.52 9.81 8.17
C ASN A 863 23.39 9.08 6.81
N LEU A 864 23.40 9.82 5.70
CA LEU A 864 23.56 9.19 4.39
C LEU A 864 24.96 8.62 4.24
N HIS A 865 25.05 7.39 3.74
CA HIS A 865 26.29 6.70 3.46
C HIS A 865 26.34 6.25 2.00
N PRO A 866 27.50 6.36 1.32
CA PRO A 866 27.62 5.82 -0.01
C PRO A 866 27.45 4.28 0.00
N LEU A 867 26.68 3.78 -0.94
CA LEU A 867 26.47 2.34 -1.09
C LEU A 867 27.54 1.72 -1.99
N PRO A 868 27.96 0.47 -1.73
CA PRO A 868 28.87 -0.27 -2.59
C PRO A 868 28.42 -0.20 -4.05
N SER A 869 29.32 0.09 -4.97
CA SER A 869 28.99 0.36 -6.37
C SER A 869 29.95 -0.34 -7.33
N GLY A 870 29.48 -0.66 -8.54
CA GLY A 870 30.29 -1.29 -9.59
C GLY A 870 30.05 -2.78 -9.77
N ILE A 871 31.01 -3.48 -10.33
CA ILE A 871 31.00 -4.95 -10.46
C ILE A 871 31.78 -5.52 -9.27
N LEU A 872 31.09 -6.24 -8.38
CA LEU A 872 31.65 -6.78 -7.13
C LEU A 872 31.80 -8.30 -7.15
N GLY A 873 31.17 -8.95 -8.12
CA GLY A 873 31.25 -10.39 -8.33
C GLY A 873 32.35 -10.81 -9.29
N SER A 874 32.44 -12.14 -9.53
CA SER A 874 33.27 -12.69 -10.61
C SER A 874 32.63 -12.41 -11.96
N VAL A 875 33.41 -12.20 -13.00
CA VAL A 875 32.95 -12.15 -14.39
C VAL A 875 33.47 -13.37 -15.10
N ARG A 876 32.58 -14.23 -15.58
CA ARG A 876 32.95 -15.50 -16.22
C ARG A 876 32.21 -15.66 -17.54
N LEU A 877 32.90 -16.24 -18.51
CA LEU A 877 32.25 -16.79 -19.68
C LEU A 877 31.86 -18.24 -19.37
N VAL A 878 30.54 -18.51 -19.43
CA VAL A 878 29.98 -19.82 -19.06
C VAL A 878 29.28 -20.41 -20.28
N GLU A 879 29.54 -21.68 -20.55
CA GLU A 879 28.85 -22.46 -21.57
C GLU A 879 27.72 -23.26 -20.93
N THR A 880 26.57 -23.31 -21.60
CA THR A 880 25.49 -24.24 -21.24
C THR A 880 25.31 -25.22 -22.41
N GLU A 881 25.49 -26.51 -22.18
CA GLU A 881 25.20 -27.55 -23.14
C GLU A 881 23.68 -27.76 -23.27
N LYS A 882 23.24 -28.12 -24.53
CA LYS A 882 21.83 -28.41 -24.77
C LYS A 882 21.33 -29.63 -24.02
#